data_2ecd31956b87c0ad2d8f2f6357fb6baa
#
_entry.id   2ecd31956b87c0ad2d8f2f6357fb6baa
#
_cell.length_a   1.000
_cell.length_b   1.000
_cell.length_c   1.000
_cell.angle_alpha   90.00
_cell.angle_beta   90.00
_cell.angle_gamma   90.00
#
_symmetry.space_group_name_H-M   'P 1'
#
loop_
_entity.id
_entity.type
_entity.pdbx_description
1 polymer ?
#
loop_
_entity_poly.entity_id
_entity_poly.type
_entity_poly.pdbx_seq_one_letter_code
_entity_poly.pdbx_strand_id
1 'polypeptide(L)'
;MATETLTRTGCPSGMAPAIADEPPVVHLAPFVRRDAKGDDALELMVEGASCAGCIKKIEGALLAMPGVADARLNLSTKRLRVAWAPGALVPETLTETLTRLGYRAAPFDPEMAQRSVDAEGRFLLRCLAVAGFGAMNIMMFTTPVWFGDDMGESARTLMHWFSALVAVPTGLYAAQPFFRSAWSALKARRANMDVPISLAVALTFAMSIYETMRGGAHTYFDGITMLLFFLLIGRYLDHRLRERARTAAREILALQAVTARRVDAAGVIETVSARELQIGDRVLLAAGDRAPCDGVIEEGVSDLDCAMLTGETLPRAARPGDQVYAGAVNVGRKLVVRATARAEDSAVAELARLIEVGEQGRGKFVRLADRAAALYVPVVHTAAALTFLGWWLGPLALGALGFDVAPPDVRLALTNAVAVLIITCPCALGLAVPAVQVVATGRLFKSGVLVRSGDALERLSQVDTVVFDKTGTLTLGKPRLISLPPRDVLLEAASLARISRHPLSRALVEAAGPGAACSGAVEAPGEGVEGVIDGARVRLGKRSYAAPDAAEAADGAPEFWFAREGQAPVRFVFADAPREDAASAVAELKRRGLGVEMLSGDRETAAREVATLLGIADWRANVTPADKIARIQQLRAAGRKPLMVGDGLNDAAALAAAHASASPGAAVEASQAAADIVLQGSSLAGILEAIDVARRAQSRARENLAFSALYNVVAAPLAAAGFLTPLIAAAAMSSSSLVVTLNALRMQGARTWTS
;
A
#
# COMPACT_ATOMS: atom_id res chain seq x y z
N MET A 1 -33.83 35.72 22.68
CA MET A 1 -34.38 35.17 21.42
C MET A 1 -33.51 35.66 20.30
N ALA A 2 -32.56 34.89 19.88
CA ALA A 2 -31.82 35.07 18.65
C ALA A 2 -31.57 33.67 18.11
N THR A 3 -32.37 33.27 17.14
CA THR A 3 -32.22 32.04 16.37
C THR A 3 -31.08 32.23 15.40
N GLU A 4 -29.91 31.75 15.80
CA GLU A 4 -28.80 31.57 14.86
C GLU A 4 -29.12 30.39 13.93
N THR A 5 -29.38 30.74 12.70
CA THR A 5 -29.46 29.83 11.56
C THR A 5 -28.08 29.21 11.35
N LEU A 6 -27.85 28.01 11.92
CA LEU A 6 -26.71 27.16 11.63
C LEU A 6 -26.69 26.82 10.14
N THR A 7 -25.86 27.52 9.40
CA THR A 7 -25.55 27.22 8.01
C THR A 7 -24.92 25.82 7.94
N ARG A 8 -25.65 24.87 7.41
CA ARG A 8 -25.19 23.50 7.11
C ARG A 8 -23.97 23.53 6.19
N THR A 9 -22.78 23.47 6.74
CA THR A 9 -21.55 23.32 5.98
C THR A 9 -21.12 21.84 5.96
N GLY A 10 -21.86 21.02 5.21
CA GLY A 10 -21.48 19.62 4.94
C GLY A 10 -20.34 19.48 3.95
N CYS A 11 -19.93 18.24 3.70
CA CYS A 11 -18.99 17.88 2.62
C CYS A 11 -19.36 18.68 1.37
N PRO A 12 -18.39 19.28 0.67
CA PRO A 12 -18.65 19.89 -0.63
C PRO A 12 -19.37 18.95 -1.62
N SER A 13 -19.48 17.66 -1.35
CA SER A 13 -20.16 16.63 -2.15
C SER A 13 -21.65 16.43 -1.85
N GLY A 14 -22.23 17.09 -0.85
CA GLY A 14 -23.64 16.91 -0.49
C GLY A 14 -24.01 15.51 0.03
N MET A 15 -23.04 14.64 0.29
CA MET A 15 -23.21 13.28 0.83
C MET A 15 -23.26 13.25 2.36
N ALA A 16 -23.96 14.14 3.02
CA ALA A 16 -24.29 13.93 4.42
C ALA A 16 -25.55 13.05 4.48
N PRO A 17 -25.55 11.89 5.20
CA PRO A 17 -26.78 11.20 5.53
C PRO A 17 -27.66 12.15 6.34
N ALA A 18 -29.00 12.03 6.17
CA ALA A 18 -29.98 12.79 6.94
C ALA A 18 -29.66 12.61 8.43
N ILE A 19 -29.59 13.73 9.15
CA ILE A 19 -29.33 13.76 10.59
C ILE A 19 -30.56 13.16 11.28
N ALA A 20 -30.44 11.93 11.73
CA ALA A 20 -31.22 11.39 12.82
C ALA A 20 -30.20 11.02 13.90
N ASP A 21 -30.40 11.56 15.09
CA ASP A 21 -29.70 11.35 16.36
C ASP A 21 -28.32 12.01 16.51
N GLU A 22 -28.17 12.77 17.58
CA GLU A 22 -26.88 13.24 18.10
C GLU A 22 -25.97 12.02 18.33
N PRO A 23 -24.74 12.00 17.79
CA PRO A 23 -23.84 10.90 18.05
C PRO A 23 -23.52 10.86 19.55
N PRO A 24 -23.44 9.69 20.17
CA PRO A 24 -22.99 9.57 21.55
C PRO A 24 -21.61 10.26 21.69
N VAL A 25 -21.42 11.01 22.77
CA VAL A 25 -20.14 11.63 23.10
C VAL A 25 -19.14 10.49 23.32
N VAL A 26 -18.34 10.19 22.32
CA VAL A 26 -17.29 9.17 22.40
C VAL A 26 -16.08 9.83 23.03
N HIS A 27 -15.70 9.41 24.22
CA HIS A 27 -14.41 9.81 24.80
C HIS A 27 -13.28 9.24 23.94
N LEU A 28 -12.45 10.11 23.37
CA LEU A 28 -11.39 9.74 22.43
C LEU A 28 -10.07 9.44 23.12
N ALA A 29 -9.90 9.85 24.37
CA ALA A 29 -8.66 9.61 25.13
C ALA A 29 -8.16 8.15 25.15
N PRO A 30 -9.02 7.11 25.26
CA PRO A 30 -8.56 5.71 25.21
C PRO A 30 -8.00 5.26 23.84
N PHE A 31 -8.26 6.02 22.78
CA PHE A 31 -7.81 5.70 21.43
C PHE A 31 -6.54 6.46 21.03
N VAL A 32 -6.05 7.36 21.87
CA VAL A 32 -4.80 8.09 21.67
C VAL A 32 -3.62 7.16 21.95
N ARG A 33 -2.65 7.14 21.04
CA ARG A 33 -1.42 6.34 21.14
C ARG A 33 -0.21 7.24 20.95
N ARG A 34 0.92 6.85 21.54
CA ARG A 34 2.20 7.48 21.23
C ARG A 34 2.80 6.87 19.98
N ASP A 35 3.22 7.72 19.06
CA ASP A 35 3.92 7.25 17.86
C ASP A 35 5.43 7.07 18.13
N ALA A 36 6.15 6.54 17.10
CA ALA A 36 7.60 6.29 17.19
C ALA A 36 8.44 7.56 17.40
N LYS A 37 7.87 8.75 17.20
CA LYS A 37 8.51 10.05 17.43
C LYS A 37 8.24 10.60 18.84
N GLY A 38 7.40 9.90 19.61
CA GLY A 38 6.95 10.32 20.92
C GLY A 38 5.75 11.26 20.93
N ASP A 39 5.17 11.56 19.77
CA ASP A 39 3.96 12.36 19.63
C ASP A 39 2.70 11.53 19.94
N ASP A 40 1.67 12.19 20.48
CA ASP A 40 0.35 11.58 20.64
C ASP A 40 -0.31 11.50 19.26
N ALA A 41 -0.87 10.35 18.90
CA ALA A 41 -1.51 10.11 17.61
C ALA A 41 -2.89 9.48 17.79
N LEU A 42 -3.85 9.90 16.95
CA LEU A 42 -5.21 9.36 16.90
C LEU A 42 -5.60 9.03 15.47
N GLU A 43 -6.28 7.90 15.32
CA GLU A 43 -6.83 7.48 14.05
C GLU A 43 -8.36 7.54 14.06
N LEU A 44 -8.89 8.30 13.11
CA LEU A 44 -10.32 8.54 12.98
C LEU A 44 -10.82 8.04 11.62
N MET A 45 -12.01 7.46 11.59
CA MET A 45 -12.75 7.27 10.36
C MET A 45 -13.54 8.54 10.05
N VAL A 46 -13.33 9.11 8.85
CA VAL A 46 -14.01 10.33 8.41
C VAL A 46 -15.03 10.00 7.34
N GLU A 47 -16.30 10.14 7.68
CA GLU A 47 -17.39 9.97 6.73
C GLU A 47 -17.64 11.25 5.93
N GLY A 48 -18.06 11.06 4.67
CA GLY A 48 -18.39 12.19 3.77
C GLY A 48 -17.19 12.77 3.03
N ALA A 49 -15.95 12.35 3.31
CA ALA A 49 -14.78 12.73 2.55
C ALA A 49 -14.66 11.84 1.29
N SER A 50 -14.76 12.44 0.09
CA SER A 50 -14.81 11.69 -1.17
C SER A 50 -13.87 12.21 -2.27
N CYS A 51 -13.21 13.34 -2.07
CA CYS A 51 -12.39 13.99 -3.11
C CYS A 51 -11.11 14.65 -2.56
N ALA A 52 -10.15 14.91 -3.44
CA ALA A 52 -8.90 15.58 -3.09
C ALA A 52 -9.11 16.97 -2.43
N GLY A 53 -10.25 17.62 -2.70
CA GLY A 53 -10.64 18.87 -2.02
C GLY A 53 -10.95 18.68 -0.55
N CYS A 54 -11.55 17.52 -0.19
CA CYS A 54 -11.80 17.16 1.19
C CYS A 54 -10.48 16.97 1.95
N ILE A 55 -9.48 16.31 1.32
CA ILE A 55 -8.16 16.15 1.92
C ILE A 55 -7.58 17.50 2.30
N LYS A 56 -7.46 18.41 1.32
CA LYS A 56 -6.87 19.75 1.58
C LYS A 56 -7.62 20.54 2.65
N LYS A 57 -8.94 20.41 2.69
CA LYS A 57 -9.79 21.13 3.66
C LYS A 57 -9.58 20.57 5.07
N ILE A 58 -9.58 19.25 5.20
CA ILE A 58 -9.44 18.55 6.48
C ILE A 58 -8.00 18.67 7.00
N GLU A 59 -7.02 18.26 6.19
CA GLU A 59 -5.60 18.32 6.58
C GLU A 59 -5.17 19.76 6.86
N GLY A 60 -5.56 20.71 6.00
CA GLY A 60 -5.23 22.13 6.19
C GLY A 60 -5.84 22.75 7.44
N ALA A 61 -7.07 22.39 7.80
CA ALA A 61 -7.70 22.89 9.01
C ALA A 61 -7.09 22.28 10.28
N LEU A 62 -6.73 21.00 10.24
CA LEU A 62 -6.10 20.33 11.37
C LEU A 62 -4.65 20.76 11.56
N LEU A 63 -3.88 20.91 10.48
CA LEU A 63 -2.49 21.42 10.55
C LEU A 63 -2.43 22.90 10.99
N ALA A 64 -3.52 23.66 10.86
CA ALA A 64 -3.61 25.02 11.40
C ALA A 64 -3.91 25.06 12.91
N MET A 65 -4.24 23.92 13.54
CA MET A 65 -4.48 23.85 14.98
C MET A 65 -3.14 23.85 15.73
N PRO A 66 -3.04 24.63 16.83
CA PRO A 66 -1.83 24.66 17.66
C PRO A 66 -1.47 23.25 18.19
N GLY A 67 -0.23 22.85 18.03
CA GLY A 67 0.28 21.58 18.54
C GLY A 67 0.12 20.38 17.60
N VAL A 68 -0.62 20.48 16.51
CA VAL A 68 -0.72 19.40 15.51
C VAL A 68 0.54 19.36 14.64
N ALA A 69 1.25 18.24 14.68
CA ALA A 69 2.49 18.00 13.95
C ALA A 69 2.24 17.39 12.56
N ASP A 70 1.27 16.48 12.43
CA ASP A 70 0.89 15.84 11.17
C ASP A 70 -0.60 15.52 11.13
N ALA A 71 -1.19 15.63 9.94
CA ALA A 71 -2.57 15.23 9.68
C ALA A 71 -2.68 14.65 8.27
N ARG A 72 -3.10 13.40 8.16
CA ARG A 72 -3.15 12.65 6.90
C ARG A 72 -4.48 11.92 6.74
N LEU A 73 -5.21 12.27 5.69
CA LEU A 73 -6.48 11.63 5.34
C LEU A 73 -6.30 10.71 4.13
N ASN A 74 -6.60 9.44 4.32
CA ASN A 74 -6.73 8.47 3.24
C ASN A 74 -8.19 8.38 2.78
N LEU A 75 -8.47 8.87 1.57
CA LEU A 75 -9.83 8.80 1.00
C LEU A 75 -10.28 7.36 0.70
N SER A 76 -9.33 6.49 0.45
CA SER A 76 -9.62 5.11 0.09
C SER A 76 -10.13 4.31 1.29
N THR A 77 -9.50 4.48 2.43
CA THR A 77 -9.87 3.82 3.69
C THR A 77 -10.75 4.71 4.57
N LYS A 78 -10.94 5.98 4.19
CA LYS A 78 -11.61 7.02 5.00
C LYS A 78 -10.94 7.24 6.36
N ARG A 79 -9.70 6.83 6.51
CA ARG A 79 -8.90 6.92 7.72
C ARG A 79 -8.13 8.23 7.75
N LEU A 80 -8.29 8.97 8.82
CA LEU A 80 -7.56 10.18 9.14
C LEU A 80 -6.64 9.87 10.32
N ARG A 81 -5.35 10.03 10.11
CA ARG A 81 -4.36 10.02 11.20
C ARG A 81 -4.00 11.46 11.52
N VAL A 82 -4.02 11.80 12.80
CA VAL A 82 -3.56 13.08 13.32
C VAL A 82 -2.53 12.82 14.40
N ALA A 83 -1.39 13.51 14.34
CA ALA A 83 -0.34 13.44 15.37
C ALA A 83 -0.08 14.84 15.91
N TRP A 84 0.12 14.95 17.24
CA TRP A 84 0.37 16.21 17.93
C TRP A 84 1.33 16.04 19.09
N ALA A 85 1.96 17.14 19.53
CA ALA A 85 2.86 17.13 20.67
C ALA A 85 2.12 16.69 21.97
N PRO A 86 2.73 15.82 22.80
CA PRO A 86 2.09 15.29 24.00
C PRO A 86 1.49 16.38 24.89
N GLY A 87 0.21 16.22 25.23
CA GLY A 87 -0.53 17.17 26.07
C GLY A 87 -0.88 18.51 25.41
N ALA A 88 -0.56 18.73 24.14
CA ALA A 88 -0.83 20.00 23.46
C ALA A 88 -2.29 20.13 23.01
N LEU A 89 -3.05 19.04 22.93
CA LEU A 89 -4.40 19.04 22.35
C LEU A 89 -5.32 18.06 23.07
N VAL A 90 -6.57 18.47 23.26
CA VAL A 90 -7.63 17.57 23.74
C VAL A 90 -8.21 16.85 22.52
N PRO A 91 -8.22 15.48 22.50
CA PRO A 91 -8.60 14.70 21.32
C PRO A 91 -9.99 15.05 20.74
N GLU A 92 -10.93 15.41 21.61
CA GLU A 92 -12.31 15.77 21.26
C GLU A 92 -12.37 17.02 20.36
N THR A 93 -11.42 17.94 20.47
CA THR A 93 -11.36 19.14 19.60
C THR A 93 -11.14 18.82 18.14
N LEU A 94 -10.53 17.64 17.82
CA LEU A 94 -10.37 17.16 16.46
C LEU A 94 -11.74 16.82 15.83
N THR A 95 -12.57 16.10 16.57
CA THR A 95 -13.92 15.73 16.09
C THR A 95 -14.85 16.93 16.01
N GLU A 96 -14.74 17.87 16.93
CA GLU A 96 -15.48 19.15 16.85
C GLU A 96 -15.09 19.95 15.62
N THR A 97 -13.78 20.03 15.31
CA THR A 97 -13.29 20.74 14.14
C THR A 97 -13.78 20.07 12.86
N LEU A 98 -13.74 18.73 12.78
CA LEU A 98 -14.25 17.96 11.66
C LEU A 98 -15.77 18.14 11.49
N THR A 99 -16.52 18.15 12.58
CA THR A 99 -17.97 18.36 12.59
C THR A 99 -18.30 19.78 12.11
N ARG A 100 -17.55 20.79 12.54
CA ARG A 100 -17.69 22.18 12.08
C ARG A 100 -17.40 22.33 10.58
N LEU A 101 -16.47 21.53 10.06
CA LEU A 101 -16.20 21.44 8.62
C LEU A 101 -17.27 20.64 7.86
N GLY A 102 -18.21 19.98 8.57
CA GLY A 102 -19.30 19.19 8.01
C GLY A 102 -18.96 17.72 7.76
N TYR A 103 -17.96 17.18 8.45
CA TYR A 103 -17.59 15.76 8.39
C TYR A 103 -17.91 15.07 9.70
N ARG A 104 -18.38 13.83 9.64
CA ARG A 104 -18.49 12.98 10.81
C ARG A 104 -17.17 12.24 11.01
N ALA A 105 -16.71 12.18 12.25
CA ALA A 105 -15.53 11.43 12.61
C ALA A 105 -15.83 10.53 13.82
N ALA A 106 -15.35 9.29 13.74
CA ALA A 106 -15.42 8.31 14.81
C ALA A 106 -14.04 7.63 14.93
N PRO A 107 -13.71 7.01 16.07
CA PRO A 107 -12.52 6.16 16.16
C PRO A 107 -12.49 5.15 15.00
N PHE A 108 -11.30 4.92 14.44
CA PHE A 108 -11.18 4.04 13.28
C PHE A 108 -11.53 2.60 13.66
N ASP A 109 -12.55 2.06 13.00
CA ASP A 109 -12.94 0.66 13.07
C ASP A 109 -12.84 0.04 11.65
N PRO A 110 -11.96 -0.97 11.46
CA PRO A 110 -11.80 -1.63 10.17
C PRO A 110 -13.10 -2.24 9.63
N GLU A 111 -13.98 -2.76 10.50
CA GLU A 111 -15.25 -3.35 10.07
C GLU A 111 -16.24 -2.29 9.55
N MET A 112 -16.33 -1.15 10.23
CA MET A 112 -17.18 -0.05 9.77
C MET A 112 -16.67 0.53 8.45
N ALA A 113 -15.36 0.67 8.29
CA ALA A 113 -14.75 1.08 7.03
C ALA A 113 -15.11 0.13 5.89
N GLN A 114 -15.09 -1.20 6.14
CA GLN A 114 -15.50 -2.21 5.17
C GLN A 114 -16.96 -2.08 4.79
N ARG A 115 -17.85 -1.99 5.77
CA ARG A 115 -19.30 -1.86 5.53
C ARG A 115 -19.62 -0.67 4.63
N SER A 116 -18.88 0.44 4.77
CA SER A 116 -19.06 1.64 3.95
C SER A 116 -18.63 1.42 2.49
N VAL A 117 -17.53 0.69 2.24
CA VAL A 117 -17.06 0.35 0.88
C VAL A 117 -18.03 -0.61 0.21
N ASP A 118 -18.50 -1.63 0.93
CA ASP A 118 -19.47 -2.59 0.42
C ASP A 118 -20.82 -1.92 0.11
N ALA A 119 -21.22 -0.93 0.90
CA ALA A 119 -22.43 -0.14 0.65
C ALA A 119 -22.33 0.68 -0.63
N GLU A 120 -21.15 1.30 -0.90
CA GLU A 120 -20.89 2.02 -2.14
C GLU A 120 -20.92 1.07 -3.35
N GLY A 121 -20.28 -0.09 -3.27
CA GLY A 121 -20.31 -1.11 -4.32
C GLY A 121 -21.72 -1.60 -4.63
N ARG A 122 -22.51 -1.88 -3.58
CA ARG A 122 -23.95 -2.25 -3.73
C ARG A 122 -24.79 -1.13 -4.32
N PHE A 123 -24.50 0.12 -3.99
CA PHE A 123 -25.19 1.27 -4.56
C PHE A 123 -24.88 1.43 -6.06
N LEU A 124 -23.60 1.34 -6.46
CA LEU A 124 -23.21 1.36 -7.87
C LEU A 124 -23.82 0.22 -8.67
N LEU A 125 -23.87 -1.00 -8.10
CA LEU A 125 -24.50 -2.15 -8.73
C LEU A 125 -25.99 -1.94 -8.94
N ARG A 126 -26.69 -1.37 -7.97
CA ARG A 126 -28.13 -1.02 -8.11
C ARG A 126 -28.34 0.02 -9.20
N CYS A 127 -27.51 1.09 -9.25
CA CYS A 127 -27.58 2.08 -10.31
C CYS A 127 -27.33 1.45 -11.69
N LEU A 128 -26.36 0.52 -11.79
CA LEU A 128 -26.05 -0.21 -13.00
C LEU A 128 -27.22 -1.11 -13.45
N ALA A 129 -27.82 -1.84 -12.53
CA ALA A 129 -28.98 -2.71 -12.82
C ALA A 129 -30.18 -1.88 -13.32
N VAL A 130 -30.46 -0.74 -12.68
CA VAL A 130 -31.54 0.17 -13.09
C VAL A 130 -31.26 0.78 -14.47
N ALA A 131 -30.00 1.21 -14.74
CA ALA A 131 -29.61 1.72 -16.05
C ALA A 131 -29.75 0.65 -17.15
N GLY A 132 -29.32 -0.60 -16.88
CA GLY A 132 -29.47 -1.71 -17.82
C GLY A 132 -30.93 -2.08 -18.11
N PHE A 133 -31.74 -2.12 -17.06
CA PHE A 133 -33.18 -2.31 -17.20
C PHE A 133 -33.83 -1.20 -18.05
N GLY A 134 -33.52 0.07 -17.76
CA GLY A 134 -34.00 1.21 -18.52
C GLY A 134 -33.57 1.15 -19.97
N ALA A 135 -32.27 0.92 -20.25
CA ALA A 135 -31.73 0.82 -21.60
C ALA A 135 -32.42 -0.28 -22.42
N MET A 136 -32.61 -1.47 -21.83
CA MET A 136 -33.28 -2.59 -22.51
C MET A 136 -34.74 -2.28 -22.86
N ASN A 137 -35.48 -1.69 -21.93
CA ASN A 137 -36.90 -1.38 -22.16
C ASN A 137 -37.08 -0.23 -23.14
N ILE A 138 -36.23 0.81 -23.10
CA ILE A 138 -36.31 1.94 -24.02
C ILE A 138 -35.99 1.50 -25.45
N MET A 139 -34.98 0.63 -25.63
CA MET A 139 -34.67 0.07 -26.95
C MET A 139 -35.88 -0.63 -27.60
N MET A 140 -36.73 -1.25 -26.81
CA MET A 140 -37.96 -1.88 -27.31
C MET A 140 -38.94 -0.85 -27.93
N PHE A 141 -38.99 0.37 -27.38
CA PHE A 141 -39.85 1.44 -27.91
C PHE A 141 -39.15 2.25 -29.02
N THR A 142 -37.83 2.37 -29.00
CA THR A 142 -37.06 3.20 -29.92
C THR A 142 -36.75 2.45 -31.24
N THR A 143 -36.53 1.14 -31.21
CA THR A 143 -36.25 0.31 -32.38
C THR A 143 -37.35 0.43 -33.45
N PRO A 144 -38.67 0.31 -33.13
CA PRO A 144 -39.73 0.52 -34.11
C PRO A 144 -39.73 1.94 -34.73
N VAL A 145 -39.34 2.97 -33.95
CA VAL A 145 -39.24 4.35 -34.41
C VAL A 145 -38.11 4.52 -35.42
N TRP A 146 -37.00 3.77 -35.26
CA TRP A 146 -35.83 3.86 -36.17
C TRP A 146 -36.06 3.13 -37.52
N PHE A 147 -36.76 2.01 -37.49
CA PHE A 147 -36.93 1.11 -38.65
C PHE A 147 -38.33 1.11 -39.25
N GLY A 148 -39.27 1.87 -38.65
CA GLY A 148 -40.68 1.94 -39.10
C GLY A 148 -40.93 3.15 -40.00
N ASP A 149 -40.58 3.08 -41.27
CA ASP A 149 -40.75 4.17 -42.25
C ASP A 149 -42.22 4.59 -42.42
N ASP A 150 -43.17 3.68 -42.20
CA ASP A 150 -44.62 3.91 -42.30
C ASP A 150 -45.35 4.24 -41.00
N MET A 151 -44.60 4.54 -39.92
CA MET A 151 -45.17 4.84 -38.61
C MET A 151 -45.85 6.21 -38.61
N GLY A 152 -47.15 6.26 -38.38
CA GLY A 152 -47.91 7.53 -38.23
C GLY A 152 -47.40 8.39 -37.07
N GLU A 153 -47.51 9.72 -37.16
CA GLU A 153 -47.07 10.68 -36.16
C GLU A 153 -47.58 10.41 -34.74
N SER A 154 -48.84 10.00 -34.64
CA SER A 154 -49.47 9.67 -33.34
C SER A 154 -48.82 8.46 -32.69
N ALA A 155 -48.51 7.42 -33.43
CA ALA A 155 -47.85 6.22 -32.94
C ALA A 155 -46.39 6.54 -32.48
N ARG A 156 -45.67 7.34 -33.26
CA ARG A 156 -44.33 7.82 -32.93
C ARG A 156 -44.34 8.63 -31.63
N THR A 157 -45.23 9.58 -31.51
CA THR A 157 -45.38 10.40 -30.29
C THR A 157 -45.69 9.54 -29.08
N LEU A 158 -46.56 8.51 -29.22
CA LEU A 158 -46.85 7.59 -28.14
C LEU A 158 -45.61 6.78 -27.70
N MET A 159 -44.78 6.30 -28.65
CA MET A 159 -43.53 5.58 -28.35
C MET A 159 -42.52 6.51 -27.65
N HIS A 160 -42.43 7.79 -28.04
CA HIS A 160 -41.60 8.77 -27.35
C HIS A 160 -42.04 8.99 -25.89
N TRP A 161 -43.36 9.07 -25.62
CA TRP A 161 -43.89 9.21 -24.26
C TRP A 161 -43.65 7.95 -23.41
N PHE A 162 -43.75 6.74 -23.97
CA PHE A 162 -43.37 5.52 -23.26
C PHE A 162 -41.88 5.48 -22.97
N SER A 163 -41.05 5.88 -23.94
CA SER A 163 -39.61 6.02 -23.72
C SER A 163 -39.30 7.02 -22.60
N ALA A 164 -39.96 8.18 -22.59
CA ALA A 164 -39.80 9.19 -21.53
C ALA A 164 -40.22 8.66 -20.14
N LEU A 165 -41.38 7.96 -20.07
CA LEU A 165 -41.90 7.38 -18.84
C LEU A 165 -40.91 6.41 -18.18
N VAL A 166 -40.16 5.65 -18.97
CA VAL A 166 -39.14 4.74 -18.47
C VAL A 166 -37.81 5.48 -18.25
N ALA A 167 -37.39 6.34 -19.20
CA ALA A 167 -36.07 6.98 -19.17
C ALA A 167 -35.91 7.96 -18.01
N VAL A 168 -36.94 8.74 -17.70
CA VAL A 168 -36.82 9.78 -16.67
C VAL A 168 -36.56 9.20 -15.29
N PRO A 169 -37.38 8.26 -14.72
CA PRO A 169 -37.09 7.71 -13.42
C PRO A 169 -35.82 6.86 -13.37
N THR A 170 -35.59 6.04 -14.40
CA THR A 170 -34.37 5.19 -14.46
C THR A 170 -33.10 6.01 -14.61
N GLY A 171 -33.12 7.02 -15.45
CA GLY A 171 -31.98 7.91 -15.67
C GLY A 171 -31.67 8.81 -14.47
N LEU A 172 -32.69 9.37 -13.81
CA LEU A 172 -32.48 10.15 -12.58
C LEU A 172 -31.88 9.30 -11.45
N TYR A 173 -32.31 8.05 -11.32
CA TYR A 173 -31.74 7.14 -10.34
C TYR A 173 -30.31 6.73 -10.71
N ALA A 174 -30.09 6.33 -11.95
CA ALA A 174 -28.78 5.87 -12.44
C ALA A 174 -27.72 6.99 -12.49
N ALA A 175 -28.12 8.22 -12.74
CA ALA A 175 -27.22 9.36 -12.78
C ALA A 175 -26.79 9.90 -11.40
N GLN A 176 -27.41 9.43 -10.30
CA GLN A 176 -27.11 9.93 -8.95
C GLN A 176 -25.60 9.93 -8.60
N PRO A 177 -24.80 8.90 -8.88
CA PRO A 177 -23.37 8.91 -8.57
C PRO A 177 -22.62 10.08 -9.25
N PHE A 178 -23.01 10.42 -10.47
CA PHE A 178 -22.41 11.50 -11.26
C PHE A 178 -22.90 12.87 -10.79
N PHE A 179 -24.20 13.06 -10.66
CA PHE A 179 -24.78 14.35 -10.22
C PHE A 179 -24.32 14.72 -8.81
N ARG A 180 -24.29 13.77 -7.87
CA ARG A 180 -23.80 14.04 -6.51
C ARG A 180 -22.34 14.47 -6.51
N SER A 181 -21.48 13.78 -7.28
CA SER A 181 -20.07 14.10 -7.41
C SER A 181 -19.85 15.46 -8.11
N ALA A 182 -20.56 15.73 -9.21
CA ALA A 182 -20.48 17.00 -9.93
C ALA A 182 -20.94 18.19 -9.07
N TRP A 183 -22.10 18.06 -8.40
CA TRP A 183 -22.64 19.10 -7.53
C TRP A 183 -21.68 19.48 -6.40
N SER A 184 -21.06 18.49 -5.83
CA SER A 184 -20.04 18.60 -4.82
C SER A 184 -18.82 19.39 -5.29
N ALA A 185 -18.32 19.04 -6.48
CA ALA A 185 -17.18 19.72 -7.06
C ALA A 185 -17.49 21.19 -7.35
N LEU A 186 -18.67 21.48 -7.94
CA LEU A 186 -19.11 22.84 -8.24
C LEU A 186 -19.30 23.68 -6.98
N LYS A 187 -19.90 23.11 -5.92
CA LYS A 187 -20.03 23.81 -4.62
C LYS A 187 -18.67 24.14 -4.00
N ALA A 188 -17.65 23.32 -4.26
CA ALA A 188 -16.26 23.58 -3.86
C ALA A 188 -15.52 24.52 -4.83
N ARG A 189 -16.20 25.12 -5.82
CA ARG A 189 -15.61 25.93 -6.91
C ARG A 189 -14.50 25.21 -7.66
N ARG A 190 -14.68 23.93 -7.90
CA ARG A 190 -13.76 23.07 -8.67
C ARG A 190 -14.55 22.30 -9.71
N ALA A 191 -13.87 21.90 -10.77
CA ALA A 191 -14.44 20.98 -11.76
C ALA A 191 -13.76 19.61 -11.60
N ASN A 192 -14.56 18.55 -11.60
CA ASN A 192 -14.10 17.16 -11.69
C ASN A 192 -14.62 16.53 -12.98
N MET A 193 -14.22 15.28 -13.24
CA MET A 193 -14.62 14.54 -14.43
C MET A 193 -16.13 14.27 -14.52
N ASP A 194 -16.86 14.36 -13.41
CA ASP A 194 -18.30 14.10 -13.38
C ASP A 194 -19.13 15.35 -13.79
N VAL A 195 -18.52 16.54 -13.80
CA VAL A 195 -19.19 17.79 -14.20
C VAL A 195 -19.56 17.77 -15.69
N PRO A 196 -18.63 17.51 -16.65
CA PRO A 196 -18.98 17.37 -18.06
C PRO A 196 -20.02 16.29 -18.33
N ILE A 197 -19.90 15.14 -17.67
CA ILE A 197 -20.84 14.01 -17.82
C ILE A 197 -22.24 14.41 -17.34
N SER A 198 -22.33 15.02 -16.15
CA SER A 198 -23.60 15.48 -15.58
C SER A 198 -24.26 16.55 -16.45
N LEU A 199 -23.46 17.46 -17.02
CA LEU A 199 -23.93 18.47 -17.95
C LEU A 199 -24.46 17.82 -19.24
N ALA A 200 -23.72 16.88 -19.84
CA ALA A 200 -24.12 16.15 -21.03
C ALA A 200 -25.45 15.42 -20.81
N VAL A 201 -25.58 14.67 -19.71
CA VAL A 201 -26.80 13.93 -19.34
C VAL A 201 -27.98 14.91 -19.15
N ALA A 202 -27.79 15.99 -18.41
CA ALA A 202 -28.86 16.99 -18.17
C ALA A 202 -29.33 17.66 -19.45
N LEU A 203 -28.40 18.07 -20.32
CA LEU A 203 -28.72 18.72 -21.62
C LEU A 203 -29.48 17.76 -22.54
N THR A 204 -29.03 16.49 -22.63
CA THR A 204 -29.68 15.50 -23.49
C THR A 204 -31.07 15.12 -22.96
N PHE A 205 -31.26 15.04 -21.63
CA PHE A 205 -32.61 14.87 -21.05
C PHE A 205 -33.52 16.05 -21.39
N ALA A 206 -33.05 17.28 -21.17
CA ALA A 206 -33.83 18.47 -21.44
C ALA A 206 -34.24 18.54 -22.93
N MET A 207 -33.31 18.24 -23.85
CA MET A 207 -33.57 18.20 -25.27
C MET A 207 -34.58 17.10 -25.64
N SER A 208 -34.44 15.89 -25.09
CA SER A 208 -35.36 14.78 -25.40
C SER A 208 -36.77 15.03 -24.88
N ILE A 209 -36.92 15.63 -23.70
CA ILE A 209 -38.22 16.03 -23.16
C ILE A 209 -38.85 17.13 -24.04
N TYR A 210 -38.05 18.11 -24.42
CA TYR A 210 -38.52 19.21 -25.31
C TYR A 210 -39.02 18.68 -26.67
N GLU A 211 -38.27 17.78 -27.30
CA GLU A 211 -38.65 17.10 -28.56
C GLU A 211 -39.93 16.25 -28.38
N THR A 212 -40.07 15.52 -27.29
CA THR A 212 -41.27 14.74 -26.99
C THR A 212 -42.51 15.64 -26.85
N MET A 213 -42.37 16.79 -26.16
CA MET A 213 -43.47 17.75 -25.98
C MET A 213 -43.90 18.43 -27.28
N ARG A 214 -42.99 18.60 -28.26
CA ARG A 214 -43.28 19.20 -29.57
C ARG A 214 -43.68 18.18 -30.64
N GLY A 215 -43.69 16.89 -30.33
CA GLY A 215 -43.94 15.84 -31.33
C GLY A 215 -42.79 15.68 -32.33
N GLY A 216 -41.57 16.05 -31.95
CA GLY A 216 -40.37 15.95 -32.78
C GLY A 216 -40.09 14.53 -33.28
N ALA A 217 -39.36 14.44 -34.39
CA ALA A 217 -39.11 13.15 -35.06
C ALA A 217 -38.13 12.25 -34.28
N HIS A 218 -37.27 12.84 -33.47
CA HIS A 218 -36.18 12.11 -32.77
C HIS A 218 -36.06 12.50 -31.29
N THR A 219 -35.97 11.50 -30.44
CA THR A 219 -35.63 11.64 -29.03
C THR A 219 -34.36 10.86 -28.72
N TYR A 220 -33.64 11.17 -27.64
CA TYR A 220 -32.35 10.60 -27.29
C TYR A 220 -32.38 9.89 -25.92
N PHE A 221 -33.56 9.40 -25.51
CA PHE A 221 -33.70 8.68 -24.23
C PHE A 221 -32.90 7.38 -24.17
N ASP A 222 -32.83 6.67 -25.28
CA ASP A 222 -32.00 5.50 -25.48
C ASP A 222 -30.51 5.82 -25.33
N GLY A 223 -30.06 6.87 -25.98
CA GLY A 223 -28.68 7.34 -25.89
C GLY A 223 -28.25 7.68 -24.45
N ILE A 224 -29.15 8.35 -23.67
CA ILE A 224 -28.87 8.71 -22.29
C ILE A 224 -28.75 7.47 -21.39
N THR A 225 -29.71 6.57 -21.51
CA THR A 225 -29.74 5.35 -20.65
C THR A 225 -28.59 4.41 -20.97
N MET A 226 -28.26 4.25 -22.25
CA MET A 226 -27.08 3.49 -22.69
C MET A 226 -25.76 4.17 -22.24
N LEU A 227 -25.68 5.50 -22.35
CA LEU A 227 -24.53 6.25 -21.84
C LEU A 227 -24.33 5.99 -20.34
N LEU A 228 -25.38 6.15 -19.53
CA LEU A 228 -25.34 5.90 -18.10
C LEU A 228 -24.98 4.46 -17.79
N PHE A 229 -25.49 3.50 -18.55
CA PHE A 229 -25.18 2.09 -18.40
C PHE A 229 -23.68 1.82 -18.62
N PHE A 230 -23.10 2.29 -19.72
CA PHE A 230 -21.66 2.11 -19.99
C PHE A 230 -20.78 2.84 -19.00
N LEU A 231 -21.15 4.06 -18.59
CA LEU A 231 -20.42 4.81 -17.57
C LEU A 231 -20.43 4.08 -16.22
N LEU A 232 -21.56 3.51 -15.83
CA LEU A 232 -21.70 2.75 -14.58
C LEU A 232 -20.95 1.42 -14.62
N ILE A 233 -20.88 0.74 -15.79
CA ILE A 233 -20.00 -0.43 -15.96
C ILE A 233 -18.57 -0.04 -15.64
N GLY A 234 -18.06 1.01 -16.27
CA GLY A 234 -16.70 1.48 -16.05
C GLY A 234 -16.43 1.84 -14.59
N ARG A 235 -17.35 2.55 -13.96
CA ARG A 235 -17.23 2.97 -12.54
C ARG A 235 -17.33 1.80 -11.56
N TYR A 236 -18.19 0.83 -11.83
CA TYR A 236 -18.31 -0.39 -11.02
C TYR A 236 -17.07 -1.28 -11.15
N LEU A 237 -16.53 -1.45 -12.36
CA LEU A 237 -15.29 -2.18 -12.60
C LEU A 237 -14.09 -1.52 -11.89
N ASP A 238 -13.97 -0.18 -11.97
CA ASP A 238 -12.94 0.56 -11.25
C ASP A 238 -13.05 0.36 -9.74
N HIS A 239 -14.27 0.45 -9.19
CA HIS A 239 -14.53 0.17 -7.77
C HIS A 239 -14.09 -1.26 -7.38
N ARG A 240 -14.48 -2.27 -8.16
CA ARG A 240 -14.11 -3.68 -7.91
C ARG A 240 -12.61 -3.94 -8.02
N LEU A 241 -11.93 -3.29 -8.96
CA LEU A 241 -10.49 -3.44 -9.10
C LEU A 241 -9.74 -2.84 -7.92
N ARG A 242 -10.14 -1.65 -7.48
CA ARG A 242 -9.58 -1.03 -6.27
C ARG A 242 -9.87 -1.88 -5.02
N GLU A 243 -11.04 -2.48 -4.92
CA GLU A 243 -11.40 -3.39 -3.83
C GLU A 243 -10.48 -4.64 -3.82
N ARG A 244 -10.30 -5.32 -4.97
CA ARG A 244 -9.38 -6.47 -5.08
C ARG A 244 -7.95 -6.15 -4.71
N ALA A 245 -7.49 -4.96 -5.02
CA ALA A 245 -6.17 -4.51 -4.64
C ALA A 245 -5.97 -4.36 -3.13
N ARG A 246 -6.99 -3.86 -2.44
CA ARG A 246 -7.00 -3.70 -0.98
C ARG A 246 -7.12 -5.04 -0.24
N THR A 247 -7.55 -6.09 -0.92
CA THR A 247 -7.74 -7.42 -0.33
C THR A 247 -6.42 -7.96 0.23
N ALA A 248 -5.26 -7.69 -0.38
CA ALA A 248 -3.97 -8.17 0.10
C ALA A 248 -3.61 -7.62 1.50
N ALA A 249 -3.80 -6.33 1.74
CA ALA A 249 -3.59 -5.74 3.08
C ALA A 249 -4.59 -6.26 4.12
N ARG A 250 -5.81 -6.56 3.67
CA ARG A 250 -6.88 -7.11 4.53
C ARG A 250 -6.71 -8.59 4.83
N GLU A 251 -6.19 -9.38 3.90
CA GLU A 251 -5.84 -10.78 4.11
C GLU A 251 -4.85 -10.91 5.27
N ILE A 252 -3.91 -9.97 5.42
CA ILE A 252 -2.99 -9.93 6.55
C ILE A 252 -3.72 -9.63 7.87
N LEU A 253 -4.60 -8.63 7.89
CA LEU A 253 -5.40 -8.33 9.08
C LEU A 253 -6.35 -9.49 9.45
N ALA A 254 -6.87 -10.21 8.45
CA ALA A 254 -7.67 -11.42 8.66
C ALA A 254 -6.84 -12.61 9.21
N LEU A 255 -5.51 -12.53 9.19
CA LEU A 255 -4.64 -13.51 9.86
C LEU A 255 -4.63 -13.36 11.38
N GLN A 256 -5.07 -12.22 11.93
CA GLN A 256 -5.19 -12.05 13.37
C GLN A 256 -6.34 -12.92 13.92
N ALA A 257 -6.04 -13.68 14.95
CA ALA A 257 -7.08 -14.40 15.67
C ALA A 257 -8.01 -13.39 16.37
N VAL A 258 -9.32 -13.63 16.29
CA VAL A 258 -10.33 -12.77 16.93
C VAL A 258 -10.43 -13.05 18.43
N THR A 259 -10.20 -14.31 18.82
CA THR A 259 -10.29 -14.80 20.20
C THR A 259 -8.97 -15.45 20.63
N ALA A 260 -8.71 -15.44 21.94
CA ALA A 260 -7.57 -16.05 22.57
C ALA A 260 -8.01 -16.89 23.75
N ARG A 261 -7.30 -18.00 24.01
CA ARG A 261 -7.48 -18.82 25.20
C ARG A 261 -6.41 -18.43 26.23
N ARG A 262 -6.78 -17.52 27.13
CA ARG A 262 -5.91 -17.07 28.22
C ARG A 262 -5.87 -18.11 29.32
N VAL A 263 -4.67 -18.39 29.83
CA VAL A 263 -4.44 -19.31 30.97
C VAL A 263 -4.08 -18.48 32.18
N ASP A 264 -4.86 -18.56 33.23
CA ASP A 264 -4.57 -17.87 34.47
C ASP A 264 -3.48 -18.54 35.34
N ALA A 265 -3.12 -17.96 36.45
CA ALA A 265 -2.12 -18.51 37.34
C ALA A 265 -2.55 -19.84 38.01
N ALA A 266 -3.86 -20.14 38.04
CA ALA A 266 -4.42 -21.39 38.55
C ALA A 266 -4.54 -22.47 37.45
N GLY A 267 -4.18 -22.16 36.20
CA GLY A 267 -4.29 -23.05 35.07
C GLY A 267 -5.67 -23.12 34.41
N VAL A 268 -6.60 -22.25 34.83
CA VAL A 268 -7.95 -22.17 34.23
C VAL A 268 -7.84 -21.47 32.86
N ILE A 269 -8.53 -22.03 31.88
CA ILE A 269 -8.55 -21.52 30.51
C ILE A 269 -9.82 -20.70 30.31
N GLU A 270 -9.64 -19.41 29.99
CA GLU A 270 -10.71 -18.48 29.65
C GLU A 270 -10.60 -18.05 28.20
N THR A 271 -11.73 -18.03 27.46
CA THR A 271 -11.76 -17.48 26.09
C THR A 271 -12.06 -16.00 26.17
N VAL A 272 -11.10 -15.17 25.77
CA VAL A 272 -11.19 -13.72 25.74
C VAL A 272 -11.04 -13.19 24.32
N SER A 273 -11.41 -11.93 24.09
CA SER A 273 -11.05 -11.26 22.85
C SER A 273 -9.51 -11.13 22.74
N ALA A 274 -8.94 -11.35 21.58
CA ALA A 274 -7.50 -11.15 21.39
C ALA A 274 -7.05 -9.72 21.72
N ARG A 275 -7.95 -8.73 21.60
CA ARG A 275 -7.69 -7.32 21.94
C ARG A 275 -7.58 -7.08 23.47
N GLU A 276 -8.09 -7.99 24.28
CA GLU A 276 -8.03 -7.88 25.76
C GLU A 276 -6.72 -8.42 26.32
N LEU A 277 -5.92 -9.12 25.52
CA LEU A 277 -4.62 -9.65 25.94
C LEU A 277 -3.67 -8.52 26.34
N GLN A 278 -3.02 -8.71 27.48
CA GLN A 278 -1.97 -7.83 28.00
C GLN A 278 -0.60 -8.51 27.83
N ILE A 279 0.45 -7.70 27.83
CA ILE A 279 1.83 -8.19 27.87
C ILE A 279 2.03 -9.00 29.14
N GLY A 280 2.54 -10.23 29.00
CA GLY A 280 2.74 -11.17 30.10
C GLY A 280 1.64 -12.21 30.24
N ASP A 281 0.48 -12.07 29.59
CA ASP A 281 -0.59 -13.07 29.60
C ASP A 281 -0.09 -14.39 28.97
N ARG A 282 -0.52 -15.50 29.56
CA ARG A 282 -0.26 -16.84 29.04
C ARG A 282 -1.39 -17.27 28.12
N VAL A 283 -1.09 -17.66 26.91
CA VAL A 283 -2.06 -18.04 25.87
C VAL A 283 -1.83 -19.46 25.44
N LEU A 284 -2.89 -20.26 25.48
CA LEU A 284 -2.89 -21.64 24.98
C LEU A 284 -3.15 -21.68 23.48
N LEU A 285 -2.25 -22.29 22.71
CA LEU A 285 -2.41 -22.58 21.29
C LEU A 285 -2.55 -24.08 21.09
N ALA A 286 -3.74 -24.58 20.75
CA ALA A 286 -3.92 -25.97 20.32
C ALA A 286 -3.50 -26.14 18.84
N ALA A 287 -3.46 -27.39 18.40
CA ALA A 287 -3.27 -27.69 16.98
C ALA A 287 -4.39 -27.06 16.14
N GLY A 288 -4.01 -26.36 15.07
CA GLY A 288 -4.91 -25.61 14.20
C GLY A 288 -5.21 -24.18 14.66
N ASP A 289 -4.81 -23.79 15.87
CA ASP A 289 -5.04 -22.40 16.35
C ASP A 289 -4.04 -21.43 15.72
N ARG A 290 -4.53 -20.20 15.52
CA ARG A 290 -3.69 -19.06 15.16
C ARG A 290 -3.22 -18.33 16.40
N ALA A 291 -1.96 -17.93 16.44
CA ALA A 291 -1.42 -17.09 17.49
C ALA A 291 -2.13 -15.71 17.49
N PRO A 292 -2.73 -15.30 18.63
CA PRO A 292 -3.48 -14.04 18.70
C PRO A 292 -2.61 -12.82 18.93
N CYS A 293 -1.38 -13.01 19.38
CA CYS A 293 -0.40 -11.95 19.70
C CYS A 293 1.01 -12.47 19.46
N ASP A 294 1.98 -11.56 19.43
CA ASP A 294 3.39 -11.94 19.47
C ASP A 294 3.75 -12.40 20.88
N GLY A 295 4.59 -13.42 20.97
CA GLY A 295 4.97 -14.01 22.25
C GLY A 295 6.17 -14.93 22.18
N VAL A 296 6.52 -15.48 23.34
CA VAL A 296 7.58 -16.48 23.51
C VAL A 296 6.97 -17.77 24.05
N ILE A 297 7.35 -18.90 23.46
CA ILE A 297 6.89 -20.22 23.93
C ILE A 297 7.45 -20.49 25.32
N GLU A 298 6.57 -20.74 26.28
CA GLU A 298 6.95 -21.18 27.64
C GLU A 298 6.92 -22.70 27.77
N GLU A 299 5.89 -23.33 27.20
CA GLU A 299 5.68 -24.77 27.33
C GLU A 299 5.27 -25.40 25.99
N GLY A 300 5.77 -26.60 25.73
CA GLY A 300 5.40 -27.40 24.58
C GLY A 300 6.44 -27.39 23.45
N VAL A 301 6.32 -28.35 22.54
CA VAL A 301 7.11 -28.45 21.31
C VAL A 301 6.15 -28.78 20.19
N SER A 302 6.20 -28.01 19.10
CA SER A 302 5.30 -28.14 17.95
C SER A 302 5.98 -27.64 16.69
N ASP A 303 5.21 -27.61 15.59
CA ASP A 303 5.57 -26.93 14.36
C ASP A 303 4.63 -25.75 14.12
N LEU A 304 5.18 -24.61 13.68
CA LEU A 304 4.44 -23.41 13.36
C LEU A 304 4.47 -23.16 11.85
N ASP A 305 3.32 -23.07 11.24
CA ASP A 305 3.17 -22.59 9.87
C ASP A 305 3.16 -21.06 9.86
N CYS A 306 4.21 -20.50 9.33
CA CYS A 306 4.41 -19.06 9.16
C CYS A 306 4.35 -18.64 7.69
N ALA A 307 3.91 -19.49 6.76
CA ALA A 307 3.95 -19.26 5.31
C ALA A 307 3.34 -17.92 4.90
N MET A 308 2.23 -17.55 5.51
CA MET A 308 1.55 -16.27 5.23
C MET A 308 2.28 -15.03 5.76
N LEU A 309 3.21 -15.23 6.71
CA LEU A 309 3.97 -14.13 7.33
C LEU A 309 5.36 -14.00 6.73
N THR A 310 6.04 -15.13 6.50
CA THR A 310 7.44 -15.17 6.07
C THR A 310 7.61 -15.57 4.60
N GLY A 311 6.56 -16.12 3.99
CA GLY A 311 6.62 -16.71 2.64
C GLY A 311 7.28 -18.10 2.60
N GLU A 312 7.75 -18.63 3.72
CA GLU A 312 8.36 -19.96 3.82
C GLU A 312 7.26 -21.03 3.84
N THR A 313 7.30 -21.96 2.89
CA THR A 313 6.24 -22.98 2.73
C THR A 313 6.35 -24.15 3.69
N LEU A 314 7.48 -24.32 4.38
CA LEU A 314 7.69 -25.41 5.34
C LEU A 314 7.42 -24.93 6.76
N PRO A 315 6.64 -25.67 7.58
CA PRO A 315 6.47 -25.36 8.99
C PRO A 315 7.81 -25.35 9.73
N ARG A 316 7.97 -24.36 10.63
CA ARG A 316 9.18 -24.21 11.46
C ARG A 316 8.99 -24.93 12.79
N ALA A 317 9.94 -25.75 13.20
CA ALA A 317 9.96 -26.33 14.54
C ALA A 317 10.01 -25.22 15.61
N ALA A 318 9.18 -25.37 16.64
CA ALA A 318 8.95 -24.40 17.70
C ALA A 318 9.13 -25.05 19.09
N ARG A 319 10.01 -24.48 19.90
CA ARG A 319 10.44 -24.99 21.21
C ARG A 319 10.33 -23.90 22.28
N PRO A 320 10.33 -24.26 23.57
CA PRO A 320 10.39 -23.27 24.65
C PRO A 320 11.58 -22.30 24.45
N GLY A 321 11.29 -21.00 24.57
CA GLY A 321 12.21 -19.90 24.29
C GLY A 321 12.14 -19.33 22.88
N ASP A 322 11.48 -20.00 21.92
CA ASP A 322 11.33 -19.48 20.56
C ASP A 322 10.21 -18.43 20.48
N GLN A 323 10.39 -17.48 19.57
CA GLN A 323 9.39 -16.46 19.26
C GLN A 323 8.27 -17.00 18.39
N VAL A 324 7.03 -16.60 18.73
CA VAL A 324 5.81 -16.82 17.94
C VAL A 324 5.27 -15.46 17.52
N TYR A 325 4.92 -15.32 16.27
CA TYR A 325 4.30 -14.11 15.74
C TYR A 325 2.78 -14.30 15.61
N ALA A 326 2.02 -13.24 15.87
CA ALA A 326 0.58 -13.23 15.64
C ALA A 326 0.27 -13.70 14.22
N GLY A 327 -0.79 -14.51 14.06
CA GLY A 327 -1.16 -15.08 12.76
C GLY A 327 -0.47 -16.38 12.38
N ALA A 328 0.63 -16.78 13.03
CA ALA A 328 1.24 -18.11 12.85
C ALA A 328 0.26 -19.21 13.27
N VAL A 329 0.16 -20.28 12.52
CA VAL A 329 -0.72 -21.42 12.81
C VAL A 329 0.06 -22.52 13.48
N ASN A 330 -0.39 -22.97 14.65
CA ASN A 330 0.18 -24.14 15.30
C ASN A 330 -0.29 -25.43 14.61
N VAL A 331 0.59 -26.16 13.97
CA VAL A 331 0.24 -27.34 13.16
C VAL A 331 0.29 -28.65 13.96
N GLY A 332 1.06 -28.67 15.06
CA GLY A 332 1.34 -29.90 15.78
C GLY A 332 0.65 -30.00 17.15
N ARG A 333 1.42 -29.94 18.23
CA ARG A 333 0.96 -30.15 19.61
C ARG A 333 0.62 -28.81 20.28
N LYS A 334 -0.08 -28.87 21.44
CA LYS A 334 -0.38 -27.69 22.23
C LYS A 334 0.90 -26.93 22.62
N LEU A 335 0.83 -25.61 22.57
CA LEU A 335 1.85 -24.69 23.05
C LEU A 335 1.23 -23.76 24.09
N VAL A 336 2.01 -23.34 25.07
CA VAL A 336 1.70 -22.18 25.92
C VAL A 336 2.68 -21.06 25.57
N VAL A 337 2.12 -19.92 25.18
CA VAL A 337 2.88 -18.75 24.71
C VAL A 337 2.64 -17.61 25.69
N ARG A 338 3.70 -16.95 26.14
CA ARG A 338 3.61 -15.73 26.94
C ARG A 338 3.64 -14.53 26.00
N ALA A 339 2.60 -13.72 26.05
CA ALA A 339 2.44 -12.52 25.21
C ALA A 339 3.57 -11.51 25.48
N THR A 340 4.24 -11.05 24.42
CA THR A 340 5.28 -10.01 24.46
C THR A 340 4.80 -8.70 23.87
N ALA A 341 3.72 -8.73 23.08
CA ALA A 341 3.07 -7.55 22.52
C ALA A 341 1.54 -7.73 22.60
N ARG A 342 0.79 -6.62 22.60
CA ARG A 342 -0.67 -6.67 22.42
C ARG A 342 -1.01 -7.09 21.01
N ALA A 343 -2.20 -7.64 20.76
CA ALA A 343 -2.65 -8.04 19.43
C ALA A 343 -2.58 -6.89 18.40
N GLU A 344 -2.86 -5.67 18.84
CA GLU A 344 -2.83 -4.47 18.01
C GLU A 344 -1.43 -3.90 17.75
N ASP A 345 -0.44 -4.28 18.57
CA ASP A 345 0.97 -3.90 18.44
C ASP A 345 1.82 -5.07 17.91
N SER A 346 1.16 -6.14 17.43
CA SER A 346 1.83 -7.31 16.86
C SER A 346 2.53 -6.98 15.54
N ALA A 347 3.53 -7.78 15.19
CA ALA A 347 4.25 -7.67 13.91
C ALA A 347 3.29 -7.67 12.70
N VAL A 348 2.20 -8.42 12.77
CA VAL A 348 1.16 -8.44 11.72
C VAL A 348 0.39 -7.13 11.63
N ALA A 349 0.04 -6.53 12.78
CA ALA A 349 -0.63 -5.24 12.81
C ALA A 349 0.28 -4.13 12.26
N GLU A 350 1.56 -4.14 12.62
CA GLU A 350 2.55 -3.22 12.07
C GLU A 350 2.73 -3.41 10.56
N LEU A 351 2.79 -4.66 10.10
CA LEU A 351 2.87 -4.99 8.67
C LEU A 351 1.68 -4.41 7.89
N ALA A 352 0.47 -4.58 8.40
CA ALA A 352 -0.74 -4.02 7.80
C ALA A 352 -0.70 -2.48 7.76
N ARG A 353 -0.21 -1.85 8.82
CA ARG A 353 -0.03 -0.39 8.90
C ARG A 353 1.01 0.11 7.88
N LEU A 354 2.11 -0.63 7.69
CA LEU A 354 3.14 -0.29 6.71
C LEU A 354 2.62 -0.36 5.27
N ILE A 355 1.79 -1.35 4.93
CA ILE A 355 1.14 -1.44 3.62
C ILE A 355 0.24 -0.24 3.39
N GLU A 356 -0.54 0.15 4.40
CA GLU A 356 -1.44 1.30 4.29
C GLU A 356 -0.69 2.61 4.07
N VAL A 357 0.43 2.82 4.77
CA VAL A 357 1.32 3.98 4.55
C VAL A 357 1.90 3.96 3.14
N GLY A 358 2.30 2.78 2.63
CA GLY A 358 2.77 2.60 1.26
C GLY A 358 1.72 2.98 0.20
N GLU A 359 0.45 2.68 0.45
CA GLU A 359 -0.66 3.06 -0.44
C GLU A 359 -0.94 4.57 -0.43
N GLN A 360 -0.59 5.29 0.63
CA GLN A 360 -0.83 6.75 0.76
C GLN A 360 0.19 7.60 -0.01
N GLY A 361 1.39 7.07 -0.26
CA GLY A 361 2.45 7.78 -0.96
C GLY A 361 2.10 8.00 -2.44
N ARG A 362 2.01 9.26 -2.89
CA ARG A 362 1.77 9.60 -4.31
C ARG A 362 3.08 9.80 -5.04
N GLY A 363 3.43 8.89 -5.94
CA GLY A 363 4.56 9.02 -6.85
C GLY A 363 4.47 10.25 -7.75
N LYS A 364 5.58 10.65 -8.39
CA LYS A 364 5.63 11.81 -9.30
C LYS A 364 4.66 11.65 -10.46
N PHE A 365 4.51 10.45 -11.00
CA PHE A 365 3.60 10.15 -12.11
C PHE A 365 2.13 10.33 -11.73
N VAL A 366 1.73 9.94 -10.52
CA VAL A 366 0.37 10.18 -10.02
C VAL A 366 0.12 11.68 -9.90
N ARG A 367 1.08 12.44 -9.35
CA ARG A 367 0.98 13.90 -9.27
C ARG A 367 0.93 14.57 -10.64
N LEU A 368 1.66 14.05 -11.63
CA LEU A 368 1.64 14.55 -13.01
C LEU A 368 0.29 14.26 -13.66
N ALA A 369 -0.25 13.06 -13.51
CA ALA A 369 -1.58 12.69 -14.01
C ALA A 369 -2.68 13.54 -13.36
N ASP A 370 -2.61 13.81 -12.05
CA ASP A 370 -3.55 14.68 -11.33
C ASP A 370 -3.48 16.14 -11.86
N ARG A 371 -2.28 16.66 -12.14
CA ARG A 371 -2.11 18.00 -12.72
C ARG A 371 -2.63 18.08 -14.15
N ALA A 372 -2.30 17.06 -14.95
CA ALA A 372 -2.81 16.97 -16.32
C ALA A 372 -4.33 16.91 -16.34
N ALA A 373 -4.97 16.12 -15.48
CA ALA A 373 -6.41 16.03 -15.35
C ALA A 373 -7.03 17.39 -14.93
N ALA A 374 -6.40 18.10 -14.00
CA ALA A 374 -6.89 19.42 -13.56
C ALA A 374 -6.85 20.48 -14.68
N LEU A 375 -5.83 20.45 -15.54
CA LEU A 375 -5.72 21.35 -16.69
C LEU A 375 -6.66 20.93 -17.83
N TYR A 376 -6.93 19.64 -17.94
CA TYR A 376 -7.72 19.05 -19.02
C TYR A 376 -9.20 19.42 -18.95
N VAL A 377 -9.77 19.52 -17.75
CA VAL A 377 -11.21 19.81 -17.56
C VAL A 377 -11.64 21.15 -18.19
N PRO A 378 -10.96 22.30 -17.96
CA PRO A 378 -11.26 23.54 -18.67
C PRO A 378 -11.15 23.43 -20.19
N VAL A 379 -10.13 22.71 -20.68
CA VAL A 379 -9.91 22.49 -22.13
C VAL A 379 -11.11 21.77 -22.75
N VAL A 380 -11.61 20.73 -22.09
CA VAL A 380 -12.77 19.94 -22.56
C VAL A 380 -14.03 20.82 -22.65
N HIS A 381 -14.32 21.62 -21.63
CA HIS A 381 -15.50 22.51 -21.66
C HIS A 381 -15.38 23.57 -22.75
N THR A 382 -14.19 24.13 -22.92
CA THR A 382 -13.93 25.11 -23.99
C THR A 382 -14.08 24.46 -25.37
N ALA A 383 -13.52 23.26 -25.57
CA ALA A 383 -13.66 22.53 -26.82
C ALA A 383 -15.13 22.21 -27.16
N ALA A 384 -15.91 21.76 -26.17
CA ALA A 384 -17.33 21.50 -26.34
C ALA A 384 -18.12 22.77 -26.65
N ALA A 385 -17.83 23.88 -25.97
CA ALA A 385 -18.45 25.17 -26.23
C ALA A 385 -18.11 25.70 -27.63
N LEU A 386 -16.85 25.58 -28.04
CA LEU A 386 -16.42 25.96 -29.39
C LEU A 386 -17.06 25.06 -30.47
N THR A 387 -17.20 23.76 -30.20
CA THR A 387 -17.92 22.84 -31.10
C THR A 387 -19.38 23.26 -31.23
N PHE A 388 -20.06 23.55 -30.12
CA PHE A 388 -21.44 24.05 -30.12
C PHE A 388 -21.57 25.31 -30.96
N LEU A 389 -20.75 26.31 -30.66
CA LEU A 389 -20.77 27.59 -31.37
C LEU A 389 -20.42 27.44 -32.84
N GLY A 390 -19.43 26.59 -33.19
CA GLY A 390 -19.03 26.33 -34.55
C GLY A 390 -20.18 25.72 -35.39
N TRP A 391 -20.87 24.72 -34.86
CA TRP A 391 -22.00 24.09 -35.54
C TRP A 391 -23.27 24.95 -35.57
N TRP A 392 -23.45 25.84 -34.58
CA TRP A 392 -24.61 26.73 -34.53
C TRP A 392 -24.43 28.02 -35.33
N LEU A 393 -23.28 28.70 -35.16
CA LEU A 393 -23.01 30.00 -35.82
C LEU A 393 -22.29 29.83 -37.14
N GLY A 394 -21.58 28.72 -37.40
CA GLY A 394 -20.84 28.49 -38.62
C GLY A 394 -21.71 28.52 -39.89
N PRO A 395 -22.87 27.85 -39.92
CA PRO A 395 -23.78 27.94 -41.04
C PRO A 395 -24.29 29.38 -41.31
N LEU A 396 -24.56 30.16 -40.23
CA LEU A 396 -24.93 31.56 -40.35
C LEU A 396 -23.83 32.43 -40.99
N ALA A 397 -22.58 32.21 -40.52
CA ALA A 397 -21.43 32.97 -41.05
C ALA A 397 -21.12 32.59 -42.48
N LEU A 398 -21.18 31.31 -42.85
CA LEU A 398 -20.94 30.80 -44.21
C LEU A 398 -22.05 31.26 -45.14
N GLY A 399 -23.32 31.24 -44.71
CA GLY A 399 -24.45 31.77 -45.47
C GLY A 399 -24.32 33.28 -45.74
N ALA A 400 -23.85 34.05 -44.74
CA ALA A 400 -23.56 35.47 -44.91
C ALA A 400 -22.42 35.75 -45.90
N LEU A 401 -21.52 34.80 -46.12
CA LEU A 401 -20.43 34.85 -47.10
C LEU A 401 -20.86 34.32 -48.50
N GLY A 402 -22.13 33.94 -48.66
CA GLY A 402 -22.70 33.51 -49.93
C GLY A 402 -22.56 32.02 -50.22
N PHE A 403 -22.16 31.20 -49.26
CA PHE A 403 -22.13 29.72 -49.39
C PHE A 403 -23.53 29.13 -49.18
N ASP A 404 -23.92 28.21 -50.06
CA ASP A 404 -25.16 27.41 -49.90
C ASP A 404 -24.96 26.35 -48.82
N VAL A 405 -25.39 26.62 -47.59
CA VAL A 405 -25.24 25.73 -46.44
C VAL A 405 -26.60 25.51 -45.75
N ALA A 406 -26.78 24.37 -45.16
CA ALA A 406 -27.99 24.04 -44.41
C ALA A 406 -28.20 25.06 -43.27
N PRO A 407 -29.46 25.38 -42.90
CA PRO A 407 -29.77 26.31 -41.84
C PRO A 407 -29.20 25.81 -40.51
N PRO A 408 -28.91 26.72 -39.55
CA PRO A 408 -28.35 26.35 -38.26
C PRO A 408 -29.31 25.42 -37.50
N ASP A 409 -28.78 24.27 -37.07
CA ASP A 409 -29.53 23.30 -36.30
C ASP A 409 -28.90 23.24 -34.88
N VAL A 410 -29.60 23.85 -33.92
CA VAL A 410 -29.19 23.86 -32.49
C VAL A 410 -29.09 22.44 -31.92
N ARG A 411 -29.95 21.53 -32.40
CA ARG A 411 -29.98 20.14 -31.97
C ARG A 411 -28.70 19.41 -32.41
N LEU A 412 -28.31 19.58 -33.66
CA LEU A 412 -27.07 19.00 -34.19
C LEU A 412 -25.84 19.58 -33.49
N ALA A 413 -25.82 20.89 -33.29
CA ALA A 413 -24.76 21.58 -32.56
C ALA A 413 -24.62 21.05 -31.11
N LEU A 414 -25.75 20.86 -30.41
CA LEU A 414 -25.78 20.33 -29.05
C LEU A 414 -25.34 18.86 -29.00
N THR A 415 -25.80 18.03 -29.97
CA THR A 415 -25.42 16.62 -30.05
C THR A 415 -23.90 16.45 -30.23
N ASN A 416 -23.28 17.24 -31.11
CA ASN A 416 -21.83 17.21 -31.35
C ASN A 416 -21.05 17.72 -30.13
N ALA A 417 -21.52 18.77 -29.47
CA ALA A 417 -20.91 19.26 -28.24
C ALA A 417 -20.97 18.22 -27.11
N VAL A 418 -22.10 17.53 -26.97
CA VAL A 418 -22.30 16.44 -26.00
C VAL A 418 -21.36 15.27 -26.32
N ALA A 419 -21.22 14.89 -27.62
CA ALA A 419 -20.28 13.87 -28.01
C ALA A 419 -18.83 14.21 -27.63
N VAL A 420 -18.42 15.48 -27.80
CA VAL A 420 -17.12 15.98 -27.37
C VAL A 420 -16.98 15.89 -25.84
N LEU A 421 -17.96 16.31 -25.06
CA LEU A 421 -17.94 16.23 -23.59
C LEU A 421 -17.75 14.79 -23.09
N ILE A 422 -18.40 13.82 -23.74
CA ILE A 422 -18.37 12.42 -23.37
C ILE A 422 -17.02 11.78 -23.73
N ILE A 423 -16.59 11.92 -25.00
CA ILE A 423 -15.42 11.19 -25.51
C ILE A 423 -14.11 11.70 -24.91
N THR A 424 -14.08 12.96 -24.53
CA THR A 424 -12.90 13.58 -23.90
C THR A 424 -12.83 13.35 -22.40
N CYS A 425 -13.65 12.47 -21.82
CA CYS A 425 -13.50 12.12 -20.40
C CYS A 425 -12.09 11.52 -20.13
N PRO A 426 -11.30 12.09 -19.20
CA PRO A 426 -9.96 11.58 -18.89
C PRO A 426 -9.98 10.32 -18.00
N CYS A 427 -11.03 9.48 -18.09
CA CYS A 427 -11.22 8.31 -17.23
C CYS A 427 -10.07 7.32 -17.34
N ALA A 428 -9.64 7.00 -18.57
CA ALA A 428 -8.50 6.13 -18.84
C ALA A 428 -7.17 6.74 -18.33
N LEU A 429 -6.99 8.06 -18.45
CA LEU A 429 -5.81 8.77 -17.96
C LEU A 429 -5.72 8.72 -16.44
N GLY A 430 -6.84 8.91 -15.73
CA GLY A 430 -6.91 8.85 -14.27
C GLY A 430 -6.62 7.46 -13.70
N LEU A 431 -6.87 6.39 -14.47
CA LEU A 431 -6.63 5.00 -14.09
C LEU A 431 -5.26 4.48 -14.53
N ALA A 432 -4.59 5.13 -15.47
CA ALA A 432 -3.39 4.64 -16.16
C ALA A 432 -2.26 4.22 -15.21
N VAL A 433 -2.01 4.99 -14.14
CA VAL A 433 -0.94 4.73 -13.16
C VAL A 433 -1.46 3.96 -11.94
N PRO A 434 -2.57 4.38 -11.27
CA PRO A 434 -3.05 3.71 -10.08
C PRO A 434 -3.36 2.22 -10.28
N ALA A 435 -4.01 1.84 -11.39
CA ALA A 435 -4.32 0.44 -11.68
C ALA A 435 -3.05 -0.43 -11.76
N VAL A 436 -1.99 0.08 -12.39
CA VAL A 436 -0.72 -0.62 -12.51
C VAL A 436 -0.02 -0.73 -11.17
N GLN A 437 0.02 0.36 -10.37
CA GLN A 437 0.65 0.35 -9.04
C GLN A 437 0.03 -0.69 -8.12
N VAL A 438 -1.29 -0.75 -8.12
CA VAL A 438 -2.05 -1.70 -7.32
C VAL A 438 -1.72 -3.16 -7.67
N VAL A 439 -1.71 -3.49 -8.97
CA VAL A 439 -1.38 -4.85 -9.44
C VAL A 439 0.09 -5.18 -9.12
N ALA A 440 1.00 -4.22 -9.29
CA ALA A 440 2.42 -4.38 -9.00
C ALA A 440 2.68 -4.63 -7.50
N THR A 441 2.09 -3.80 -6.63
CA THR A 441 2.22 -3.94 -5.17
C THR A 441 1.63 -5.27 -4.68
N GLY A 442 0.45 -5.65 -5.18
CA GLY A 442 -0.17 -6.93 -4.83
C GLY A 442 0.64 -8.14 -5.30
N ARG A 443 1.35 -8.04 -6.44
CA ARG A 443 2.27 -9.07 -6.91
C ARG A 443 3.50 -9.16 -6.00
N LEU A 444 4.15 -8.05 -5.71
CA LEU A 444 5.33 -7.99 -4.84
C LEU A 444 5.02 -8.55 -3.45
N PHE A 445 3.85 -8.21 -2.93
CA PHE A 445 3.39 -8.75 -1.66
C PHE A 445 3.33 -10.29 -1.66
N LYS A 446 2.76 -10.90 -2.70
CA LYS A 446 2.72 -12.36 -2.86
C LYS A 446 4.10 -12.99 -2.99
N SER A 447 5.10 -12.24 -3.43
CA SER A 447 6.50 -12.67 -3.52
C SER A 447 7.30 -12.34 -2.24
N GLY A 448 6.63 -11.98 -1.14
CA GLY A 448 7.29 -11.62 0.12
C GLY A 448 8.01 -10.27 0.12
N VAL A 449 7.63 -9.34 -0.77
CA VAL A 449 8.20 -7.99 -0.82
C VAL A 449 7.12 -6.96 -0.45
N LEU A 450 7.31 -6.29 0.67
CA LEU A 450 6.43 -5.26 1.17
C LEU A 450 6.86 -3.88 0.66
N VAL A 451 5.98 -3.17 -0.03
CA VAL A 451 6.20 -1.80 -0.50
C VAL A 451 5.64 -0.82 0.51
N ARG A 452 6.50 0.07 1.06
CA ARG A 452 6.14 1.04 2.10
C ARG A 452 5.91 2.45 1.59
N SER A 453 6.57 2.81 0.49
CA SER A 453 6.50 4.16 -0.07
C SER A 453 5.76 4.14 -1.39
N GLY A 454 4.80 5.05 -1.59
CA GLY A 454 3.99 5.09 -2.81
C GLY A 454 4.75 5.49 -4.07
N ASP A 455 5.97 6.00 -3.96
CA ASP A 455 6.89 6.27 -5.07
C ASP A 455 8.02 5.23 -5.18
N ALA A 456 8.02 4.21 -4.31
CA ALA A 456 9.06 3.17 -4.30
C ALA A 456 9.19 2.47 -5.66
N LEU A 457 8.06 2.07 -6.28
CA LEU A 457 8.08 1.43 -7.59
C LEU A 457 8.68 2.34 -8.68
N GLU A 458 8.41 3.64 -8.62
CA GLU A 458 8.99 4.61 -9.55
C GLU A 458 10.50 4.70 -9.37
N ARG A 459 10.97 4.80 -8.12
CA ARG A 459 12.40 4.89 -7.77
C ARG A 459 13.13 3.58 -8.07
N LEU A 460 12.57 2.43 -7.69
CA LEU A 460 13.12 1.11 -7.98
C LEU A 460 13.29 0.85 -9.49
N SER A 461 12.37 1.33 -10.32
CA SER A 461 12.46 1.16 -11.77
C SER A 461 13.68 1.82 -12.39
N GLN A 462 14.22 2.85 -11.72
CA GLN A 462 15.34 3.67 -12.16
C GLN A 462 16.69 3.19 -11.61
N VAL A 463 16.69 2.19 -10.73
CA VAL A 463 17.93 1.69 -10.08
C VAL A 463 18.90 1.17 -11.14
N ASP A 464 20.16 1.61 -11.00
CA ASP A 464 21.31 1.22 -11.82
C ASP A 464 22.47 0.64 -11.00
N THR A 465 22.44 0.80 -9.69
CA THR A 465 23.49 0.34 -8.76
C THR A 465 22.82 -0.19 -7.49
N VAL A 466 23.25 -1.36 -7.01
CA VAL A 466 22.82 -1.91 -5.73
C VAL A 466 23.98 -1.89 -4.76
N VAL A 467 23.80 -1.24 -3.62
CA VAL A 467 24.80 -1.12 -2.56
C VAL A 467 24.33 -1.94 -1.38
N PHE A 468 25.08 -2.97 -1.04
CA PHE A 468 24.76 -3.87 0.07
C PHE A 468 25.58 -3.50 1.30
N ASP A 469 24.92 -3.50 2.47
CA ASP A 469 25.64 -3.76 3.72
C ASP A 469 26.06 -5.23 3.78
N LYS A 470 27.11 -5.54 4.53
CA LYS A 470 27.58 -6.92 4.69
C LYS A 470 26.74 -7.66 5.71
N THR A 471 26.75 -7.18 6.96
CA THR A 471 26.27 -7.91 8.14
C THR A 471 24.73 -7.89 8.19
N GLY A 472 24.10 -9.08 8.39
CA GLY A 472 22.63 -9.19 8.42
C GLY A 472 21.95 -8.97 7.07
N THR A 473 22.68 -8.51 6.05
CA THR A 473 22.18 -8.25 4.69
C THR A 473 22.68 -9.30 3.70
N LEU A 474 23.95 -9.32 3.34
CA LEU A 474 24.57 -10.37 2.53
C LEU A 474 24.85 -11.63 3.36
N THR A 475 25.03 -11.47 4.66
CA THR A 475 25.19 -12.55 5.63
C THR A 475 23.95 -12.66 6.51
N LEU A 476 23.84 -13.73 7.28
CA LEU A 476 22.70 -13.98 8.15
C LEU A 476 22.70 -13.10 9.43
N GLY A 477 23.81 -12.41 9.74
CA GLY A 477 23.98 -11.69 11.02
C GLY A 477 24.00 -12.63 12.23
N LYS A 478 24.19 -13.92 12.01
CA LYS A 478 24.25 -14.96 13.03
C LYS A 478 25.60 -15.66 12.92
N PRO A 479 26.57 -15.28 13.77
CA PRO A 479 27.85 -15.95 13.78
C PRO A 479 27.68 -17.44 14.08
N ARG A 480 28.44 -18.28 13.38
CA ARG A 480 28.53 -19.71 13.63
C ARG A 480 29.94 -20.09 14.01
N LEU A 481 30.09 -21.08 14.90
CA LEU A 481 31.36 -21.65 15.25
C LEU A 481 31.91 -22.42 14.04
N ILE A 482 33.10 -22.05 13.55
CA ILE A 482 33.76 -22.72 12.43
C ILE A 482 34.97 -23.59 12.88
N SER A 483 35.54 -23.32 14.05
CA SER A 483 36.54 -24.19 14.66
C SER A 483 35.86 -25.42 15.24
N LEU A 484 36.55 -26.56 15.15
CA LEU A 484 36.10 -27.86 15.74
C LEU A 484 36.98 -28.20 16.94
N PRO A 485 36.74 -27.60 18.12
CA PRO A 485 37.47 -27.94 19.34
C PRO A 485 37.05 -29.34 19.82
N PRO A 486 37.83 -29.99 20.73
CA PRO A 486 37.42 -31.19 21.44
C PRO A 486 36.04 -30.98 22.10
N ARG A 487 35.22 -32.03 22.09
CA ARG A 487 33.80 -31.89 22.51
C ARG A 487 33.64 -31.55 24.00
N ASP A 488 34.53 -32.05 24.84
CA ASP A 488 34.62 -31.73 26.27
C ASP A 488 34.89 -30.22 26.49
N VAL A 489 35.87 -29.69 25.81
CA VAL A 489 36.22 -28.26 25.84
C VAL A 489 35.05 -27.38 25.33
N LEU A 490 34.37 -27.83 24.25
CA LEU A 490 33.20 -27.15 23.72
C LEU A 490 32.07 -27.09 24.75
N LEU A 491 31.79 -28.19 25.46
CA LEU A 491 30.74 -28.25 26.46
C LEU A 491 31.05 -27.41 27.71
N GLU A 492 32.31 -27.39 28.17
CA GLU A 492 32.74 -26.53 29.26
C GLU A 492 32.65 -25.05 28.90
N ALA A 493 33.17 -24.65 27.73
CA ALA A 493 33.04 -23.27 27.24
C ALA A 493 31.59 -22.84 27.06
N ALA A 494 30.74 -23.75 26.55
CA ALA A 494 29.31 -23.47 26.40
C ALA A 494 28.60 -23.29 27.76
N SER A 495 29.01 -24.03 28.81
CA SER A 495 28.43 -23.85 30.13
C SER A 495 28.63 -22.42 30.70
N LEU A 496 29.78 -21.80 30.41
CA LEU A 496 30.04 -20.39 30.72
C LEU A 496 29.23 -19.47 29.79
N ALA A 497 29.23 -19.75 28.48
CA ALA A 497 28.55 -18.93 27.48
C ALA A 497 27.05 -18.80 27.72
N ARG A 498 26.40 -19.77 28.41
CA ARG A 498 24.94 -19.78 28.69
C ARG A 498 24.45 -18.63 29.55
N ILE A 499 25.30 -17.98 30.33
CA ILE A 499 24.91 -16.83 31.14
C ILE A 499 25.03 -15.50 30.40
N SER A 500 25.75 -15.49 29.26
CA SER A 500 25.97 -14.27 28.45
C SER A 500 24.99 -14.16 27.27
N ARG A 501 24.53 -12.94 27.02
CA ARG A 501 23.70 -12.63 25.86
C ARG A 501 24.50 -12.26 24.61
N HIS A 502 25.82 -12.30 24.67
CA HIS A 502 26.70 -11.95 23.56
C HIS A 502 26.44 -12.86 22.33
N PRO A 503 26.41 -12.32 21.08
CA PRO A 503 26.13 -13.12 19.87
C PRO A 503 27.05 -14.35 19.70
N LEU A 504 28.33 -14.21 19.97
CA LEU A 504 29.29 -15.34 19.92
C LEU A 504 29.02 -16.39 21.02
N SER A 505 28.57 -15.96 22.20
CA SER A 505 28.18 -16.89 23.28
C SER A 505 26.98 -17.71 22.87
N ARG A 506 26.00 -17.09 22.21
CA ARG A 506 24.83 -17.80 21.67
C ARG A 506 25.21 -18.80 20.59
N ALA A 507 26.10 -18.43 19.68
CA ALA A 507 26.62 -19.31 18.65
C ALA A 507 27.37 -20.51 19.24
N LEU A 508 28.14 -20.30 20.32
CA LEU A 508 28.84 -21.36 21.02
C LEU A 508 27.86 -22.34 21.71
N VAL A 509 26.83 -21.79 22.35
CA VAL A 509 25.77 -22.61 23.00
C VAL A 509 25.00 -23.41 21.97
N GLU A 510 24.69 -22.84 20.80
CA GLU A 510 24.00 -23.51 19.70
C GLU A 510 24.84 -24.67 19.17
N ALA A 511 26.16 -24.47 18.96
CA ALA A 511 27.07 -25.50 18.52
C ALA A 511 27.23 -26.66 19.52
N ALA A 512 27.20 -26.34 20.81
CA ALA A 512 27.33 -27.34 21.89
C ALA A 512 26.02 -28.12 22.14
N GLY A 513 24.87 -27.54 21.84
CA GLY A 513 23.56 -28.11 22.14
C GLY A 513 23.08 -27.91 23.57
N PRO A 514 22.04 -28.66 24.00
CA PRO A 514 21.50 -28.57 25.35
C PRO A 514 22.53 -28.92 26.45
N GLY A 515 22.46 -28.22 27.59
CA GLY A 515 23.36 -28.45 28.74
C GLY A 515 23.06 -27.47 29.88
N ALA A 516 23.71 -27.64 31.03
CA ALA A 516 23.60 -26.79 32.19
C ALA A 516 24.52 -25.55 32.08
N ALA A 517 24.13 -24.45 32.72
CA ALA A 517 25.02 -23.30 32.91
C ALA A 517 26.00 -23.60 34.07
N CYS A 518 27.20 -23.03 33.99
CA CYS A 518 28.19 -23.12 35.07
C CYS A 518 27.68 -22.41 36.32
N SER A 519 27.62 -23.11 37.44
CA SER A 519 27.21 -22.56 38.73
C SER A 519 28.22 -21.52 39.22
N GLY A 520 27.71 -20.34 39.64
CA GLY A 520 28.58 -19.28 40.12
C GLY A 520 29.41 -18.57 39.09
N ALA A 521 29.11 -18.78 37.81
CA ALA A 521 29.78 -18.02 36.74
C ALA A 521 29.39 -16.53 36.76
N VAL A 522 30.37 -15.66 36.49
CA VAL A 522 30.20 -14.20 36.54
C VAL A 522 30.63 -13.62 35.19
N GLU A 523 29.81 -12.72 34.65
CA GLU A 523 30.13 -11.99 33.42
C GLU A 523 30.88 -10.70 33.74
N ALA A 524 32.07 -10.55 33.14
CA ALA A 524 32.84 -9.29 33.15
C ALA A 524 32.45 -8.51 31.86
N PRO A 525 31.66 -7.40 32.00
CA PRO A 525 31.12 -6.69 30.82
C PRO A 525 32.24 -6.24 29.88
N GLY A 526 32.08 -6.61 28.61
CA GLY A 526 33.02 -6.23 27.58
C GLY A 526 34.32 -7.08 27.51
N GLU A 527 34.57 -7.97 28.47
CA GLU A 527 35.76 -8.84 28.56
C GLU A 527 35.42 -10.32 28.34
N GLY A 528 34.51 -10.88 29.10
CA GLY A 528 34.17 -12.28 29.02
C GLY A 528 33.41 -12.81 30.22
N VAL A 529 33.47 -14.14 30.41
CA VAL A 529 32.81 -14.85 31.51
C VAL A 529 33.85 -15.70 32.22
N GLU A 530 33.83 -15.72 33.57
CA GLU A 530 34.64 -16.62 34.37
C GLU A 530 33.79 -17.47 35.31
N GLY A 531 34.31 -18.62 35.70
CA GLY A 531 33.66 -19.54 36.63
C GLY A 531 34.61 -20.58 37.14
N VAL A 532 34.06 -21.57 37.84
CA VAL A 532 34.81 -22.71 38.38
C VAL A 532 34.13 -24.01 37.90
N ILE A 533 34.87 -24.89 37.24
CA ILE A 533 34.42 -26.22 36.81
C ILE A 533 35.36 -27.24 37.42
N ASP A 534 34.85 -28.21 38.19
CA ASP A 534 35.60 -29.26 38.87
C ASP A 534 36.79 -28.73 39.71
N GLY A 535 36.59 -27.57 40.39
CA GLY A 535 37.59 -26.96 41.20
C GLY A 535 38.66 -26.14 40.48
N ALA A 536 38.68 -26.16 39.12
CA ALA A 536 39.58 -25.36 38.32
C ALA A 536 38.93 -24.07 37.82
N ARG A 537 39.67 -22.99 37.82
CA ARG A 537 39.18 -21.70 37.28
C ARG A 537 39.15 -21.75 35.78
N VAL A 538 38.02 -21.34 35.19
CA VAL A 538 37.79 -21.27 33.75
C VAL A 538 37.39 -19.86 33.32
N ARG A 539 37.86 -19.43 32.13
CA ARG A 539 37.53 -18.15 31.52
C ARG A 539 37.19 -18.34 30.07
N LEU A 540 36.17 -17.59 29.62
CA LEU A 540 35.76 -17.53 28.23
C LEU A 540 35.59 -16.05 27.82
N GLY A 541 36.23 -15.59 26.78
CA GLY A 541 36.09 -14.21 26.34
C GLY A 541 37.19 -13.75 25.38
N LYS A 542 37.50 -12.45 25.43
CA LYS A 542 38.56 -11.87 24.64
C LYS A 542 39.92 -12.52 24.96
N ARG A 543 40.84 -12.51 23.97
CA ARG A 543 42.21 -13.04 24.16
C ARG A 543 42.90 -12.38 25.37
N SER A 544 42.82 -11.05 25.47
CA SER A 544 43.43 -10.28 26.58
C SER A 544 42.93 -10.72 27.97
N TYR A 545 41.69 -11.21 28.06
CA TYR A 545 41.03 -11.61 29.29
C TYR A 545 41.23 -13.09 29.62
N ALA A 546 41.01 -13.97 28.62
CA ALA A 546 41.05 -15.43 28.84
C ALA A 546 42.44 -16.02 28.59
N ALA A 547 43.21 -15.50 27.64
CA ALA A 547 44.51 -16.05 27.21
C ALA A 547 45.50 -14.93 26.86
N PRO A 548 45.92 -14.08 27.82
CA PRO A 548 46.78 -12.92 27.55
C PRO A 548 48.14 -13.28 26.93
N ASP A 549 48.66 -14.44 27.23
CA ASP A 549 49.94 -14.91 26.73
C ASP A 549 49.86 -15.60 25.34
N ALA A 550 48.66 -15.84 24.83
CA ALA A 550 48.50 -16.42 23.51
C ALA A 550 48.82 -15.42 22.39
N ALA A 551 49.49 -15.89 21.32
CA ALA A 551 49.77 -15.05 20.17
C ALA A 551 48.53 -14.53 19.48
N GLU A 552 48.58 -13.30 18.98
CA GLU A 552 47.51 -12.71 18.19
C GLU A 552 47.38 -13.44 16.86
N ALA A 553 46.15 -13.86 16.51
CA ALA A 553 45.92 -14.53 15.26
C ALA A 553 45.89 -13.52 14.10
N ALA A 554 46.61 -13.86 13.04
CA ALA A 554 46.76 -12.98 11.86
C ALA A 554 45.47 -12.91 10.99
N ASP A 555 44.49 -13.83 11.19
CA ASP A 555 43.29 -13.95 10.39
C ASP A 555 42.20 -12.93 10.70
N GLY A 556 42.28 -12.26 11.87
CA GLY A 556 41.33 -11.24 12.28
C GLY A 556 39.86 -11.70 12.40
N ALA A 557 39.63 -13.02 12.43
CA ALA A 557 38.30 -13.57 12.58
C ALA A 557 37.69 -13.27 13.97
N PRO A 558 36.37 -13.12 14.11
CA PRO A 558 35.71 -13.05 15.42
C PRO A 558 36.07 -14.28 16.22
N GLU A 559 36.52 -14.08 17.45
CA GLU A 559 37.04 -15.18 18.26
C GLU A 559 36.64 -15.05 19.73
N PHE A 560 36.54 -16.20 20.41
CA PHE A 560 36.63 -16.35 21.85
C PHE A 560 37.80 -17.24 22.19
N TRP A 561 38.41 -16.95 23.33
CA TRP A 561 39.38 -17.81 23.94
C TRP A 561 38.79 -18.43 25.20
N PHE A 562 38.99 -19.75 25.34
CA PHE A 562 38.67 -20.49 26.53
C PHE A 562 39.97 -20.92 27.20
N ALA A 563 40.11 -20.63 28.46
CA ALA A 563 41.25 -21.05 29.27
C ALA A 563 40.76 -21.77 30.52
N ARG A 564 41.40 -22.90 30.81
CA ARG A 564 41.25 -23.64 32.05
C ARG A 564 42.59 -23.64 32.77
N GLU A 565 42.57 -23.41 34.08
CA GLU A 565 43.79 -23.39 34.87
C GLU A 565 44.59 -24.69 34.70
N GLY A 566 45.90 -24.60 34.41
CA GLY A 566 46.76 -25.70 34.15
C GLY A 566 46.67 -26.36 32.74
N GLN A 567 45.86 -25.78 31.86
CA GLN A 567 45.74 -26.29 30.45
C GLN A 567 46.07 -25.18 29.44
N ALA A 568 46.47 -25.60 28.22
CA ALA A 568 46.67 -24.65 27.13
C ALA A 568 45.34 -24.02 26.72
N PRO A 569 45.30 -22.71 26.49
CA PRO A 569 44.08 -22.05 26.06
C PRO A 569 43.62 -22.47 24.65
N VAL A 570 42.31 -22.56 24.45
CA VAL A 570 41.72 -22.99 23.18
C VAL A 570 41.00 -21.82 22.53
N ARG A 571 41.28 -21.61 21.25
CA ARG A 571 40.67 -20.60 20.41
C ARG A 571 39.40 -21.09 19.73
N PHE A 572 38.30 -20.40 19.89
CA PHE A 572 37.06 -20.61 19.18
C PHE A 572 36.94 -19.54 18.10
N VAL A 573 36.79 -19.93 16.86
CA VAL A 573 36.72 -19.05 15.71
C VAL A 573 35.30 -19.08 15.17
N PHE A 574 34.75 -17.90 14.89
CA PHE A 574 33.39 -17.73 14.38
C PHE A 574 33.44 -17.04 13.02
N ALA A 575 32.43 -17.36 12.20
CA ALA A 575 32.18 -16.65 10.95
C ALA A 575 30.69 -16.37 10.80
N ASP A 576 30.36 -15.24 10.20
CA ASP A 576 28.99 -14.93 9.80
C ASP A 576 28.77 -15.51 8.39
N ALA A 577 27.92 -16.51 8.30
CA ALA A 577 27.67 -17.21 7.06
C ALA A 577 26.95 -16.32 6.04
N PRO A 578 27.41 -16.26 4.78
CA PRO A 578 26.63 -15.66 3.70
C PRO A 578 25.26 -16.34 3.55
N ARG A 579 24.27 -15.58 3.08
CA ARG A 579 22.97 -16.19 2.72
C ARG A 579 23.15 -17.15 1.56
N GLU A 580 22.39 -18.22 1.54
CA GLU A 580 22.51 -19.28 0.53
C GLU A 580 22.33 -18.75 -0.90
N ASP A 581 21.46 -17.76 -1.07
CA ASP A 581 21.15 -17.15 -2.36
C ASP A 581 21.98 -15.89 -2.68
N ALA A 582 22.87 -15.43 -1.79
CA ALA A 582 23.60 -14.19 -1.98
C ALA A 582 24.47 -14.17 -3.25
N ALA A 583 25.22 -15.27 -3.50
CA ALA A 583 26.07 -15.35 -4.68
C ALA A 583 25.25 -15.35 -5.98
N SER A 584 24.16 -16.12 -6.02
CA SER A 584 23.26 -16.18 -7.18
C SER A 584 22.53 -14.84 -7.42
N ALA A 585 22.10 -14.17 -6.35
CA ALA A 585 21.47 -12.84 -6.44
C ALA A 585 22.44 -11.78 -6.98
N VAL A 586 23.68 -11.73 -6.47
CA VAL A 586 24.74 -10.82 -6.95
C VAL A 586 25.06 -11.08 -8.42
N ALA A 587 25.25 -12.34 -8.81
CA ALA A 587 25.53 -12.73 -10.20
C ALA A 587 24.39 -12.28 -11.14
N GLU A 588 23.15 -12.47 -10.73
CA GLU A 588 21.98 -12.09 -11.50
C GLU A 588 21.83 -10.57 -11.64
N LEU A 589 22.08 -9.80 -10.56
CA LEU A 589 22.09 -8.34 -10.63
C LEU A 589 23.10 -7.83 -11.65
N LYS A 590 24.32 -8.39 -11.65
CA LYS A 590 25.37 -8.07 -12.61
C LYS A 590 25.00 -8.46 -14.04
N ARG A 591 24.40 -9.63 -14.23
CA ARG A 591 23.93 -10.10 -15.55
C ARG A 591 22.86 -9.15 -16.14
N ARG A 592 22.10 -8.47 -15.29
CA ARG A 592 21.11 -7.43 -15.67
C ARG A 592 21.72 -6.06 -15.90
N GLY A 593 23.05 -5.94 -15.84
CA GLY A 593 23.78 -4.69 -16.08
C GLY A 593 23.73 -3.70 -14.91
N LEU A 594 23.39 -4.17 -13.70
CA LEU A 594 23.40 -3.34 -12.50
C LEU A 594 24.81 -3.35 -11.88
N GLY A 595 25.28 -2.20 -11.42
CA GLY A 595 26.45 -2.10 -10.57
C GLY A 595 26.14 -2.74 -9.20
N VAL A 596 27.11 -3.46 -8.64
CA VAL A 596 26.98 -4.04 -7.29
C VAL A 596 28.19 -3.62 -6.47
N GLU A 597 27.94 -2.96 -5.34
CA GLU A 597 28.95 -2.50 -4.38
C GLU A 597 28.62 -3.04 -2.98
N MET A 598 29.63 -3.39 -2.19
CA MET A 598 29.48 -3.79 -0.79
C MET A 598 30.17 -2.77 0.13
N LEU A 599 29.45 -2.33 1.16
CA LEU A 599 29.97 -1.50 2.24
C LEU A 599 29.98 -2.29 3.54
N SER A 600 31.09 -2.34 4.25
CA SER A 600 31.22 -3.06 5.51
C SER A 600 31.94 -2.25 6.57
N GLY A 601 31.42 -2.26 7.79
CA GLY A 601 32.12 -1.73 8.97
C GLY A 601 33.23 -2.66 9.48
N ASP A 602 33.33 -3.87 8.94
CA ASP A 602 34.33 -4.85 9.36
C ASP A 602 35.72 -4.56 8.82
N ARG A 603 36.70 -5.25 9.38
CA ARG A 603 38.09 -5.22 8.93
C ARG A 603 38.23 -5.67 7.48
N GLU A 604 39.26 -5.22 6.83
CA GLU A 604 39.51 -5.45 5.39
C GLU A 604 39.55 -6.94 5.02
N THR A 605 40.18 -7.76 5.84
CA THR A 605 40.28 -9.23 5.62
C THR A 605 38.91 -9.89 5.53
N ALA A 606 38.02 -9.62 6.50
CA ALA A 606 36.68 -10.19 6.54
C ALA A 606 35.77 -9.67 5.42
N ALA A 607 35.90 -8.40 5.06
CA ALA A 607 35.15 -7.82 3.95
C ALA A 607 35.61 -8.39 2.61
N ARG A 608 36.93 -8.53 2.40
CA ARG A 608 37.52 -9.11 1.19
C ARG A 608 37.10 -10.55 0.97
N GLU A 609 37.08 -11.37 2.02
CA GLU A 609 36.66 -12.76 1.95
C GLU A 609 35.23 -12.90 1.43
N VAL A 610 34.27 -12.18 2.04
CA VAL A 610 32.88 -12.17 1.60
C VAL A 610 32.73 -11.61 0.19
N ALA A 611 33.41 -10.52 -0.14
CA ALA A 611 33.39 -9.92 -1.47
C ALA A 611 33.88 -10.89 -2.54
N THR A 612 34.98 -11.59 -2.25
CA THR A 612 35.56 -12.61 -3.17
C THR A 612 34.61 -13.78 -3.34
N LEU A 613 34.05 -14.30 -2.25
CA LEU A 613 33.11 -15.41 -2.27
C LEU A 613 31.84 -15.10 -3.09
N LEU A 614 31.33 -13.87 -2.96
CA LEU A 614 30.13 -13.41 -3.68
C LEU A 614 30.46 -12.80 -5.05
N GLY A 615 31.74 -12.73 -5.41
CA GLY A 615 32.20 -12.16 -6.68
C GLY A 615 32.01 -10.66 -6.79
N ILE A 616 31.94 -9.90 -5.69
CA ILE A 616 31.75 -8.44 -5.70
C ILE A 616 33.12 -7.77 -5.87
N ALA A 617 33.31 -7.05 -7.00
CA ALA A 617 34.57 -6.35 -7.29
C ALA A 617 34.72 -5.03 -6.53
N ASP A 618 33.61 -4.28 -6.41
CA ASP A 618 33.58 -3.00 -5.75
C ASP A 618 33.16 -3.19 -4.29
N TRP A 619 34.09 -3.06 -3.36
CA TRP A 619 33.81 -3.17 -1.92
C TRP A 619 34.67 -2.23 -1.08
N ARG A 620 34.16 -1.88 0.09
CA ARG A 620 34.86 -1.04 1.08
C ARG A 620 34.74 -1.64 2.47
N ALA A 621 35.83 -1.64 3.21
CA ALA A 621 35.93 -2.08 4.59
C ALA A 621 36.13 -0.91 5.55
N ASN A 622 36.00 -1.15 6.85
CA ASN A 622 36.13 -0.15 7.92
C ASN A 622 35.24 1.09 7.72
N VAL A 623 34.08 0.94 7.10
CA VAL A 623 33.19 2.05 6.73
C VAL A 623 32.32 2.42 7.92
N THR A 624 32.41 3.67 8.38
CA THR A 624 31.51 4.20 9.42
C THR A 624 30.12 4.50 8.86
N PRO A 625 29.08 4.66 9.70
CA PRO A 625 27.76 5.10 9.23
C PRO A 625 27.79 6.41 8.44
N ALA A 626 28.67 7.36 8.82
CA ALA A 626 28.85 8.63 8.09
C ALA A 626 29.47 8.39 6.69
N ASP A 627 30.43 7.48 6.58
CA ASP A 627 31.04 7.12 5.29
C ASP A 627 30.06 6.43 4.36
N LYS A 628 29.15 5.59 4.89
CA LYS A 628 28.06 4.98 4.11
C LYS A 628 27.18 6.05 3.47
N ILE A 629 26.76 7.05 4.27
CA ILE A 629 25.96 8.17 3.77
C ILE A 629 26.73 8.96 2.71
N ALA A 630 28.00 9.30 2.98
CA ALA A 630 28.84 10.03 2.06
C ALA A 630 29.02 9.29 0.73
N ARG A 631 29.20 7.95 0.78
CA ARG A 631 29.30 7.13 -0.43
C ARG A 631 28.02 7.12 -1.25
N ILE A 632 26.88 6.96 -0.62
CA ILE A 632 25.57 7.02 -1.28
C ILE A 632 25.35 8.39 -1.94
N GLN A 633 25.73 9.49 -1.25
CA GLN A 633 25.63 10.83 -1.80
C GLN A 633 26.59 11.05 -2.98
N GLN A 634 27.83 10.52 -2.93
CA GLN A 634 28.77 10.55 -4.06
C GLN A 634 28.21 9.84 -5.30
N LEU A 635 27.63 8.64 -5.13
CA LEU A 635 26.97 7.92 -6.23
C LEU A 635 25.83 8.75 -6.84
N ARG A 636 25.01 9.38 -6.00
CA ARG A 636 23.92 10.25 -6.46
C ARG A 636 24.43 11.51 -7.17
N ALA A 637 25.48 12.13 -6.65
CA ALA A 637 26.11 13.29 -7.29
C ALA A 637 26.73 12.94 -8.65
N ALA A 638 27.23 11.70 -8.81
CA ALA A 638 27.68 11.15 -10.08
C ALA A 638 26.53 10.76 -11.04
N GLY A 639 25.28 11.07 -10.70
CA GLY A 639 24.10 10.78 -11.52
C GLY A 639 23.60 9.34 -11.42
N ARG A 640 24.19 8.50 -10.55
CA ARG A 640 23.77 7.13 -10.32
C ARG A 640 22.48 7.07 -9.49
N LYS A 641 21.77 5.96 -9.58
CA LYS A 641 20.51 5.67 -8.87
C LYS A 641 20.69 4.49 -7.91
N PRO A 642 21.40 4.70 -6.76
CA PRO A 642 21.70 3.59 -5.86
C PRO A 642 20.47 3.09 -5.12
N LEU A 643 20.31 1.76 -5.09
CA LEU A 643 19.46 1.04 -4.13
C LEU A 643 20.36 0.63 -2.95
N MET A 644 20.13 1.20 -1.77
CA MET A 644 20.79 0.75 -0.54
C MET A 644 20.02 -0.39 0.08
N VAL A 645 20.72 -1.47 0.43
CA VAL A 645 20.17 -2.64 1.15
C VAL A 645 20.93 -2.78 2.46
N GLY A 646 20.20 -2.70 3.59
CA GLY A 646 20.81 -2.76 4.92
C GLY A 646 19.81 -3.16 6.01
N ASP A 647 20.29 -3.72 7.13
CA ASP A 647 19.49 -4.27 8.22
C ASP A 647 19.64 -3.55 9.56
N GLY A 648 20.70 -2.79 9.76
CA GLY A 648 21.08 -2.21 11.06
C GLY A 648 20.54 -0.81 11.32
N LEU A 649 20.46 -0.45 12.61
CA LEU A 649 20.22 0.94 13.05
C LEU A 649 21.20 1.93 12.42
N ASN A 650 22.43 1.48 12.18
CA ASN A 650 23.49 2.27 11.57
C ASN A 650 23.23 2.59 10.08
N ASP A 651 22.36 1.84 9.42
CA ASP A 651 22.04 1.98 8.00
C ASP A 651 20.80 2.85 7.75
N ALA A 652 19.99 3.13 8.76
CA ALA A 652 18.75 3.88 8.61
C ALA A 652 18.95 5.24 7.89
N ALA A 653 20.03 5.94 8.22
CA ALA A 653 20.36 7.21 7.57
C ALA A 653 20.87 7.03 6.12
N ALA A 654 21.63 5.97 5.84
CA ALA A 654 22.07 5.63 4.49
C ALA A 654 20.91 5.16 3.60
N LEU A 655 19.97 4.35 4.16
CA LEU A 655 18.72 3.95 3.52
C LEU A 655 17.89 5.17 3.12
N ALA A 656 17.72 6.13 4.04
CA ALA A 656 16.98 7.37 3.78
C ALA A 656 17.68 8.28 2.74
N ALA A 657 19.03 8.27 2.69
CA ALA A 657 19.82 9.06 1.75
C ALA A 657 19.85 8.46 0.34
N ALA A 658 19.53 7.18 0.16
CA ALA A 658 19.60 6.48 -1.12
C ALA A 658 18.52 6.95 -2.12
N HIS A 659 18.67 6.56 -3.40
CA HIS A 659 17.65 6.79 -4.40
C HIS A 659 16.43 5.88 -4.17
N ALA A 660 16.68 4.62 -3.82
CA ALA A 660 15.72 3.66 -3.32
C ALA A 660 16.35 2.86 -2.18
N SER A 661 15.56 2.25 -1.32
CA SER A 661 16.08 1.52 -0.18
C SER A 661 15.29 0.24 0.10
N ALA A 662 16.01 -0.79 0.57
CA ALA A 662 15.46 -2.10 0.92
C ALA A 662 16.02 -2.56 2.27
N SER A 663 15.17 -3.20 3.07
CA SER A 663 15.59 -3.79 4.34
C SER A 663 15.10 -5.24 4.45
N PRO A 664 15.93 -6.19 4.96
CA PRO A 664 15.44 -7.52 5.33
C PRO A 664 14.39 -7.45 6.43
N GLY A 665 13.43 -8.39 6.42
CA GLY A 665 12.36 -8.45 7.43
C GLY A 665 12.85 -8.76 8.86
N ALA A 666 14.04 -9.35 8.99
CA ALA A 666 14.70 -9.59 10.26
C ALA A 666 15.45 -8.35 10.81
N ALA A 667 15.47 -7.25 10.05
CA ALA A 667 16.16 -6.02 10.44
C ALA A 667 15.49 -5.32 11.64
N VAL A 668 16.24 -4.44 12.27
CA VAL A 668 15.73 -3.59 13.38
C VAL A 668 14.63 -2.68 12.87
N GLU A 669 13.60 -2.43 13.69
CA GLU A 669 12.42 -1.60 13.36
C GLU A 669 12.79 -0.24 12.73
N ALA A 670 13.85 0.42 13.21
CA ALA A 670 14.31 1.69 12.64
C ALA A 670 14.76 1.58 11.18
N SER A 671 15.43 0.48 10.79
CA SER A 671 15.84 0.23 9.40
C SER A 671 14.66 -0.11 8.51
N GLN A 672 13.75 -0.94 9.01
CA GLN A 672 12.50 -1.19 8.33
C GLN A 672 11.70 0.11 8.15
N ALA A 673 11.70 0.99 9.17
CA ALA A 673 11.02 2.28 9.10
C ALA A 673 11.62 3.25 8.08
N ALA A 674 12.91 3.16 7.77
CA ALA A 674 13.60 4.00 6.78
C ALA A 674 13.54 3.45 5.35
N ALA A 675 13.25 2.15 5.16
CA ALA A 675 13.29 1.49 3.87
C ALA A 675 12.03 1.72 3.03
N ASP A 676 12.18 1.79 1.71
CA ASP A 676 11.08 1.85 0.74
C ASP A 676 10.40 0.50 0.53
N ILE A 677 11.18 -0.57 0.61
CA ILE A 677 10.67 -1.95 0.57
C ILE A 677 11.28 -2.77 1.70
N VAL A 678 10.48 -3.70 2.23
CA VAL A 678 10.92 -4.69 3.22
C VAL A 678 10.78 -6.09 2.62
N LEU A 679 11.86 -6.87 2.71
CA LEU A 679 11.90 -8.25 2.24
C LEU A 679 11.43 -9.16 3.38
N GLN A 680 10.32 -9.83 3.23
CA GLN A 680 9.87 -10.87 4.15
C GLN A 680 10.69 -12.15 3.86
N GLY A 681 11.14 -12.81 4.90
CA GLY A 681 11.99 -14.01 4.74
C GLY A 681 13.48 -13.72 4.58
N SER A 682 14.23 -14.79 4.31
CA SER A 682 15.70 -14.79 4.32
C SER A 682 16.34 -14.59 2.94
N SER A 683 15.55 -14.57 1.87
CA SER A 683 16.04 -14.55 0.48
C SER A 683 16.26 -13.14 -0.06
N LEU A 684 17.37 -12.92 -0.77
CA LEU A 684 17.65 -11.70 -1.53
C LEU A 684 16.99 -11.66 -2.92
N ALA A 685 16.38 -12.78 -3.35
CA ALA A 685 15.64 -12.86 -4.62
C ALA A 685 14.51 -11.82 -4.71
N GLY A 686 13.94 -11.42 -3.57
CA GLY A 686 12.96 -10.34 -3.49
C GLY A 686 13.42 -9.01 -4.06
N ILE A 687 14.73 -8.71 -4.01
CA ILE A 687 15.30 -7.48 -4.62
C ILE A 687 15.19 -7.54 -6.14
N LEU A 688 15.51 -8.69 -6.72
CA LEU A 688 15.44 -8.92 -8.16
C LEU A 688 14.00 -8.80 -8.66
N GLU A 689 13.07 -9.43 -7.96
CA GLU A 689 11.64 -9.35 -8.27
C GLU A 689 11.12 -7.92 -8.12
N ALA A 690 11.54 -7.18 -7.07
CA ALA A 690 11.13 -5.80 -6.86
C ALA A 690 11.56 -4.88 -8.02
N ILE A 691 12.80 -4.98 -8.46
CA ILE A 691 13.32 -4.20 -9.59
C ILE A 691 12.60 -4.57 -10.89
N ASP A 692 12.37 -5.86 -11.16
CA ASP A 692 11.67 -6.33 -12.35
C ASP A 692 10.23 -5.87 -12.41
N VAL A 693 9.49 -6.05 -11.31
CA VAL A 693 8.10 -5.62 -11.21
C VAL A 693 8.01 -4.11 -11.36
N ALA A 694 8.92 -3.36 -10.73
CA ALA A 694 8.96 -1.90 -10.82
C ALA A 694 9.20 -1.42 -12.27
N ARG A 695 10.16 -2.02 -13.00
CA ARG A 695 10.43 -1.70 -14.40
C ARG A 695 9.25 -2.01 -15.30
N ARG A 696 8.61 -3.17 -15.12
CA ARG A 696 7.40 -3.55 -15.87
C ARG A 696 6.24 -2.63 -15.54
N ALA A 697 6.02 -2.29 -14.27
CA ALA A 697 4.99 -1.35 -13.84
C ALA A 697 5.17 0.01 -14.52
N GLN A 698 6.40 0.51 -14.55
CA GLN A 698 6.71 1.77 -15.21
C GLN A 698 6.45 1.73 -16.72
N SER A 699 6.80 0.63 -17.41
CA SER A 699 6.50 0.44 -18.84
C SER A 699 4.99 0.45 -19.08
N ARG A 700 4.21 -0.33 -18.31
CA ARG A 700 2.75 -0.40 -18.45
C ARG A 700 2.07 0.92 -18.14
N ALA A 701 2.54 1.65 -17.13
CA ALA A 701 2.03 2.99 -16.82
C ALA A 701 2.25 3.96 -17.99
N ARG A 702 3.44 3.94 -18.61
CA ARG A 702 3.75 4.76 -19.80
C ARG A 702 2.89 4.36 -21.01
N GLU A 703 2.73 3.06 -21.27
CA GLU A 703 1.85 2.55 -22.33
C GLU A 703 0.43 3.04 -22.14
N ASN A 704 -0.12 2.93 -20.94
CA ASN A 704 -1.46 3.39 -20.61
C ASN A 704 -1.63 4.91 -20.81
N LEU A 705 -0.64 5.69 -20.37
CA LEU A 705 -0.64 7.15 -20.55
C LEU A 705 -0.57 7.52 -22.03
N ALA A 706 0.32 6.87 -22.80
CA ALA A 706 0.45 7.11 -24.23
C ALA A 706 -0.84 6.72 -24.99
N PHE A 707 -1.42 5.57 -24.67
CA PHE A 707 -2.69 5.13 -25.27
C PHE A 707 -3.82 6.13 -24.96
N SER A 708 -3.94 6.57 -23.71
CA SER A 708 -4.97 7.54 -23.31
C SER A 708 -4.80 8.89 -24.00
N ALA A 709 -3.57 9.36 -24.16
CA ALA A 709 -3.28 10.61 -24.87
C ALA A 709 -3.60 10.47 -26.37
N LEU A 710 -3.13 9.41 -27.02
CA LEU A 710 -3.37 9.15 -28.44
C LEU A 710 -4.87 9.02 -28.76
N TYR A 711 -5.58 8.27 -27.92
CA TYR A 711 -7.03 8.12 -28.04
C TYR A 711 -7.73 9.48 -28.05
N ASN A 712 -7.44 10.37 -27.11
CA ASN A 712 -8.07 11.68 -27.03
C ASN A 712 -7.69 12.60 -28.21
N VAL A 713 -6.43 12.56 -28.66
CA VAL A 713 -5.97 13.36 -29.81
C VAL A 713 -6.71 12.97 -31.11
N VAL A 714 -7.07 11.70 -31.27
CA VAL A 714 -7.80 11.23 -32.45
C VAL A 714 -9.31 11.41 -32.28
N ALA A 715 -9.85 11.01 -31.14
CA ALA A 715 -11.29 10.91 -30.95
C ALA A 715 -11.98 12.28 -30.74
N ALA A 716 -11.31 13.25 -30.10
CA ALA A 716 -11.90 14.56 -29.86
C ALA A 716 -12.15 15.38 -31.15
N PRO A 717 -11.21 15.46 -32.12
CA PRO A 717 -11.46 16.09 -33.42
C PRO A 717 -12.58 15.41 -34.23
N LEU A 718 -12.63 14.06 -34.21
CA LEU A 718 -13.69 13.31 -34.89
C LEU A 718 -15.07 13.62 -34.32
N ALA A 719 -15.18 13.73 -32.96
CA ALA A 719 -16.42 14.14 -32.33
C ALA A 719 -16.79 15.60 -32.67
N ALA A 720 -15.82 16.51 -32.64
CA ALA A 720 -16.04 17.92 -32.97
C ALA A 720 -16.45 18.10 -34.43
N ALA A 721 -15.95 17.26 -35.32
CA ALA A 721 -16.34 17.24 -36.77
C ALA A 721 -17.70 16.58 -37.02
N GLY A 722 -18.37 16.02 -36.00
CA GLY A 722 -19.70 15.43 -36.10
C GLY A 722 -19.74 13.97 -36.58
N PHE A 723 -18.57 13.30 -36.65
CA PHE A 723 -18.51 11.88 -37.05
C PHE A 723 -18.92 10.90 -35.94
N LEU A 724 -19.02 11.37 -34.69
CA LEU A 724 -19.31 10.53 -33.55
C LEU A 724 -20.61 10.95 -32.87
N THR A 725 -21.53 10.01 -32.75
CA THR A 725 -22.71 10.21 -31.90
C THR A 725 -22.36 10.11 -30.40
N PRO A 726 -23.15 10.67 -29.49
CA PRO A 726 -22.97 10.52 -28.04
C PRO A 726 -22.88 9.06 -27.58
N LEU A 727 -23.63 8.16 -28.20
CA LEU A 727 -23.62 6.72 -27.92
C LEU A 727 -22.27 6.07 -28.30
N ILE A 728 -21.78 6.34 -29.51
CA ILE A 728 -20.47 5.85 -29.99
C ILE A 728 -19.35 6.41 -29.10
N ALA A 729 -19.43 7.70 -28.74
CA ALA A 729 -18.50 8.36 -27.84
C ALA A 729 -18.44 7.66 -26.47
N ALA A 730 -19.59 7.30 -25.90
CA ALA A 730 -19.69 6.60 -24.62
C ALA A 730 -19.11 5.18 -24.67
N ALA A 731 -19.43 4.42 -25.70
CA ALA A 731 -18.90 3.07 -25.93
C ALA A 731 -17.38 3.09 -26.10
N ALA A 732 -16.85 4.00 -26.93
CA ALA A 732 -15.43 4.16 -27.17
C ALA A 732 -14.68 4.57 -25.87
N MET A 733 -15.21 5.52 -25.10
CA MET A 733 -14.65 5.95 -23.83
C MET A 733 -14.59 4.79 -22.82
N SER A 734 -15.67 4.03 -22.67
CA SER A 734 -15.73 2.88 -21.74
C SER A 734 -14.75 1.79 -22.17
N SER A 735 -14.63 1.53 -23.47
CA SER A 735 -13.66 0.57 -24.04
C SER A 735 -12.21 1.00 -23.76
N SER A 736 -11.90 2.29 -23.84
CA SER A 736 -10.56 2.81 -23.54
C SER A 736 -10.16 2.55 -22.08
N SER A 737 -11.07 2.75 -21.14
CA SER A 737 -10.84 2.47 -19.73
C SER A 737 -10.63 0.98 -19.46
N LEU A 738 -11.39 0.12 -20.15
CA LEU A 738 -11.23 -1.33 -20.08
C LEU A 738 -9.86 -1.78 -20.60
N VAL A 739 -9.41 -1.24 -21.72
CA VAL A 739 -8.08 -1.55 -22.32
C VAL A 739 -6.96 -1.19 -21.33
N VAL A 740 -6.99 -0.01 -20.73
CA VAL A 740 -6.01 0.44 -19.74
C VAL A 740 -5.97 -0.51 -18.53
N THR A 741 -7.13 -0.92 -18.05
CA THR A 741 -7.25 -1.86 -16.94
C THR A 741 -6.73 -3.25 -17.28
N LEU A 742 -7.11 -3.79 -18.45
CA LEU A 742 -6.63 -5.09 -18.91
C LEU A 742 -5.12 -5.09 -19.13
N ASN A 743 -4.55 -3.98 -19.64
CA ASN A 743 -3.10 -3.85 -19.79
C ASN A 743 -2.38 -3.88 -18.41
N ALA A 744 -2.95 -3.26 -17.38
CA ALA A 744 -2.42 -3.35 -16.02
C ALA A 744 -2.44 -4.80 -15.49
N LEU A 745 -3.53 -5.54 -15.73
CA LEU A 745 -3.67 -6.94 -15.30
C LEU A 745 -2.70 -7.91 -15.98
N ARG A 746 -2.14 -7.59 -17.15
CA ARG A 746 -1.11 -8.41 -17.81
C ARG A 746 0.15 -8.59 -16.99
N MET A 747 0.36 -7.80 -15.95
CA MET A 747 1.46 -7.98 -15.00
C MET A 747 1.33 -9.23 -14.14
N GLN A 748 0.12 -9.79 -13.96
CA GLN A 748 -0.12 -10.97 -13.13
C GLN A 748 0.41 -12.27 -13.78
N GLY A 749 0.48 -12.34 -15.10
CA GLY A 749 0.83 -13.56 -15.87
C GLY A 749 2.33 -13.78 -16.12
N ALA A 750 3.23 -12.94 -15.62
CA ALA A 750 4.66 -13.10 -15.86
C ALA A 750 5.28 -14.07 -14.84
N ARG A 751 6.15 -15.00 -15.33
CA ARG A 751 6.84 -15.99 -14.49
C ARG A 751 7.54 -15.34 -13.31
N THR A 752 7.32 -15.90 -12.11
CA THR A 752 8.13 -15.61 -10.91
C THR A 752 9.52 -16.25 -11.12
N TRP A 753 10.55 -15.56 -10.64
CA TRP A 753 11.88 -16.15 -10.55
C TRP A 753 11.83 -17.22 -9.42
N THR A 754 11.91 -18.50 -9.79
CA THR A 754 12.12 -19.59 -8.84
C THR A 754 13.60 -19.88 -8.83
N SER A 755 14.21 -19.74 -7.65
CA SER A 755 15.62 -20.10 -7.35
C SER A 755 15.93 -21.55 -7.68
#